data_326ba6998a2786d1efbfb1e58b856c22
#
_entry.id   326ba6998a2786d1efbfb1e58b856c22
#
_cell.length_a   1.000
_cell.length_b   1.000
_cell.length_c   1.000
_cell.angle_alpha   90.00
_cell.angle_beta   90.00
_cell.angle_gamma   90.00
#
_symmetry.space_group_name_H-M   'P 1'
#
loop_
_entity.id
_entity.type
_entity.pdbx_description
1 polymer ?
#
loop_
_entity_poly.entity_id
_entity_poly.type
_entity_poly.pdbx_seq_one_letter_code
_entity_poly.pdbx_strand_id
1 'polypeptide(L)'
;MKQNEKQIKFYKIILLVIVIAVASLLYDKPMLVSAADVAETKRNDKLQSVSEEMLEQTDSWMIKWHSAEDMRELPGVTIRKEQKETAVQEVVPSDPGVDITYWLSQLAEQSDITYIHPNLPVHVLQQDIEQQLEKQAKVAAVAAPTTRPNDPHLEKQTYLRQIGAFEAWKTVREQTELKIAVVDTGIDLNHADLSANLIAGYNVLAPNKLPQDDNGHGTGVAGVIAAAGNNGIGIAGILWNAKLMPVKALDQNGDGTERDLGEGILQAVRGGADIVVLSVGLYEHSPYMEDIANYAEGQGVLLIAAAGNDGQQLGGRIAVKYPAAYPTVLAVGGATTDNKADLRTNSGPELDLIAPWKVYTTKLGGGYHYDEGTSLAAPQVAAAAALVWGQDRQMKPYEVRTLLKQTARDIGSKGHDNLSGYGLLQVDLAVKAKTKLDHREPNNSEKSASKLPLQAKEQAELSNSVDQDWYYVEAPYSGEVVLKYEAILPKGKSFDPVVVTQLVNGKVRQSETVKTNGKSITFAVNEGKHHFKIAFANPKSATKQAYVLTNQFRMKADRYEPNDKMSQAYVLPPRTQQVVGNFHKQADRDWYVVEFKHHGELTISLSTDTVRIDPSIAVQRSTGKLTVYDKQGDGKTEYTPVIDVAPGRYYIRVYNAVSSEASATNGEYKLNMEYNRTYSDPNEPNNRSQDATTLKRGVEHLGVFASSGDSDWFTFRLDKDSTSQINITGIPESVSVKLELFNKKMTKLQTTYSNKQGTLNTEARVMQSGVYYVKLVSDQSFDHQFYRLNWSYEHLVAGYRDVSNHWAKKEIVALTNRKIIQGMGNYRFAPDHSITRAEAVSMIVKAYKPIATSAAKRKFTDVTQQHWASQSIARAVAQEWIDGFPNGTFRPDQPITRAEMAALIARAEKLQLFTPYFKPFSDVAISDWYAPVLHTMKGAKKIEGDASNQYRPKGKASRADFAVLLYRYVVEK
;
A
#
# COMPACT_ATOMS: atom_id res chain seq x y z
N MET A 1 -47.05 27.24 -30.99
CA MET A 1 -46.11 26.62 -30.01
C MET A 1 -45.35 25.40 -30.57
N LYS A 2 -45.91 24.51 -31.36
CA LYS A 2 -45.21 23.34 -31.91
C LYS A 2 -44.13 23.62 -32.99
N GLN A 3 -44.15 24.81 -33.59
CA GLN A 3 -43.18 25.20 -34.63
C GLN A 3 -41.85 25.75 -34.04
N ASN A 4 -41.90 26.38 -32.87
CA ASN A 4 -40.73 26.90 -32.16
C ASN A 4 -39.89 25.82 -31.48
N GLU A 5 -40.49 24.71 -31.03
CA GLU A 5 -39.74 23.59 -30.43
C GLU A 5 -38.90 22.81 -31.47
N LYS A 6 -39.40 22.71 -32.72
CA LYS A 6 -38.61 22.08 -33.80
C LYS A 6 -37.39 22.94 -34.21
N GLN A 7 -37.53 24.26 -34.23
CA GLN A 7 -36.43 25.16 -34.51
C GLN A 7 -35.37 25.15 -33.42
N ILE A 8 -35.76 25.12 -32.14
CA ILE A 8 -34.83 25.06 -31.02
C ILE A 8 -34.07 23.71 -30.99
N LYS A 9 -34.73 22.59 -31.31
CA LYS A 9 -34.05 21.29 -31.47
C LYS A 9 -33.06 21.27 -32.64
N PHE A 10 -33.45 21.90 -33.76
CA PHE A 10 -32.60 21.99 -34.94
C PHE A 10 -31.33 22.83 -34.68
N TYR A 11 -31.44 23.97 -34.00
CA TYR A 11 -30.29 24.79 -33.59
C TYR A 11 -29.40 24.11 -32.54
N LYS A 12 -29.96 23.31 -31.61
CA LYS A 12 -29.16 22.51 -30.66
C LYS A 12 -28.37 21.39 -31.34
N ILE A 13 -28.95 20.78 -32.40
CA ILE A 13 -28.23 19.73 -33.17
C ILE A 13 -27.13 20.38 -34.03
N ILE A 14 -27.37 21.54 -34.63
CA ILE A 14 -26.36 22.27 -35.41
C ILE A 14 -25.22 22.74 -34.47
N LEU A 15 -25.54 23.26 -33.29
CA LEU A 15 -24.52 23.66 -32.31
C LEU A 15 -23.69 22.46 -31.80
N LEU A 16 -24.31 21.31 -31.62
CA LEU A 16 -23.62 20.06 -31.21
C LEU A 16 -22.70 19.54 -32.33
N VAL A 17 -23.13 19.61 -33.58
CA VAL A 17 -22.33 19.21 -34.76
C VAL A 17 -21.15 20.18 -34.98
N ILE A 18 -21.35 21.48 -34.75
CA ILE A 18 -20.27 22.48 -34.82
C ILE A 18 -19.27 22.27 -33.67
N VAL A 19 -19.71 21.97 -32.46
CA VAL A 19 -18.84 21.69 -31.34
C VAL A 19 -18.03 20.38 -31.54
N ILE A 20 -18.67 19.35 -32.14
CA ILE A 20 -17.97 18.11 -32.50
C ILE A 20 -16.99 18.35 -33.67
N ALA A 21 -17.33 19.14 -34.65
CA ALA A 21 -16.45 19.49 -35.76
C ALA A 21 -15.28 20.41 -35.35
N VAL A 22 -15.46 21.31 -34.38
CA VAL A 22 -14.38 22.13 -33.81
C VAL A 22 -13.51 21.30 -32.88
N ALA A 23 -14.09 20.33 -32.12
CA ALA A 23 -13.34 19.41 -31.33
C ALA A 23 -12.48 18.46 -32.18
N SER A 24 -12.98 17.95 -33.33
CA SER A 24 -12.22 17.14 -34.25
C SER A 24 -11.13 17.94 -35.02
N LEU A 25 -11.33 19.23 -35.27
CA LEU A 25 -10.31 20.10 -35.88
C LEU A 25 -9.22 20.55 -34.89
N LEU A 26 -9.46 20.40 -33.59
CA LEU A 26 -8.45 20.66 -32.53
C LEU A 26 -7.69 19.39 -32.10
N TYR A 27 -8.14 18.19 -32.54
CA TYR A 27 -7.53 16.91 -32.19
C TYR A 27 -6.63 16.29 -33.28
N ASP A 28 -6.64 16.81 -34.50
CA ASP A 28 -5.82 16.31 -35.63
C ASP A 28 -4.73 17.33 -36.03
N LYS A 29 -3.86 17.66 -35.04
CA LYS A 29 -2.48 18.01 -35.38
C LYS A 29 -1.60 16.87 -34.91
N PRO A 30 -0.90 16.13 -35.78
CA PRO A 30 0.19 15.31 -35.33
C PRO A 30 1.15 16.26 -34.59
N MET A 31 1.36 16.07 -33.27
CA MET A 31 2.48 16.70 -32.58
C MET A 31 3.73 16.28 -33.36
N LEU A 32 4.35 17.24 -34.04
CA LEU A 32 5.73 17.09 -34.52
C LEU A 32 6.57 16.89 -33.25
N VAL A 33 6.82 15.62 -32.90
CA VAL A 33 7.82 15.26 -31.89
C VAL A 33 9.11 15.94 -32.32
N SER A 34 9.64 16.83 -31.53
CA SER A 34 10.88 17.54 -31.90
C SER A 34 12.02 16.53 -31.96
N ALA A 35 13.04 16.82 -32.77
CA ALA A 35 14.26 16.00 -32.80
C ALA A 35 14.92 15.91 -31.40
N ALA A 36 14.68 16.92 -30.54
CA ALA A 36 15.11 16.93 -29.15
C ALA A 36 14.36 15.91 -28.30
N ASP A 37 13.02 15.79 -28.49
CA ASP A 37 12.20 14.79 -27.73
C ASP A 37 12.54 13.35 -28.14
N VAL A 38 12.87 13.13 -29.44
CA VAL A 38 13.34 11.82 -29.93
C VAL A 38 14.74 11.49 -29.39
N ALA A 39 15.62 12.48 -29.29
CA ALA A 39 16.95 12.31 -28.73
C ALA A 39 16.87 12.04 -27.21
N GLU A 40 16.03 12.76 -26.50
CA GLU A 40 15.82 12.58 -25.06
C GLU A 40 15.17 11.23 -24.74
N THR A 41 14.25 10.76 -25.57
CA THR A 41 13.67 9.41 -25.44
C THR A 41 14.73 8.32 -25.64
N LYS A 42 15.54 8.39 -26.72
CA LYS A 42 16.64 7.45 -26.97
C LYS A 42 17.73 7.47 -25.89
N ARG A 43 17.98 8.62 -25.28
CA ARG A 43 18.91 8.80 -24.16
C ARG A 43 18.40 8.09 -22.90
N ASN A 44 17.14 8.27 -22.57
CA ASN A 44 16.52 7.63 -21.43
C ASN A 44 16.41 6.11 -21.59
N ASP A 45 16.18 5.61 -22.80
CA ASP A 45 16.08 4.17 -23.09
C ASP A 45 17.36 3.39 -22.74
N LYS A 46 18.53 4.02 -22.76
CA LYS A 46 19.82 3.39 -22.48
C LYS A 46 20.25 3.42 -21.00
N LEU A 47 19.61 4.24 -20.18
CA LEU A 47 19.90 4.43 -18.74
C LEU A 47 18.75 3.97 -17.84
N GLN A 48 17.90 3.10 -18.31
CA GLN A 48 16.59 2.83 -17.71
C GLN A 48 16.63 2.14 -16.34
N SER A 49 17.77 1.57 -15.96
CA SER A 49 17.86 0.63 -14.85
C SER A 49 18.78 1.06 -13.71
N VAL A 50 19.13 2.34 -13.61
CA VAL A 50 20.10 2.77 -12.59
C VAL A 50 19.37 3.37 -11.39
N SER A 51 19.21 2.60 -10.32
CA SER A 51 18.74 3.11 -9.02
C SER A 51 19.87 3.83 -8.27
N GLU A 52 19.52 4.69 -7.29
CA GLU A 52 20.54 5.30 -6.40
C GLU A 52 21.31 4.21 -5.63
N GLU A 53 20.67 3.11 -5.27
CA GLU A 53 21.31 1.97 -4.59
C GLU A 53 22.32 1.28 -5.51
N MET A 54 22.00 1.09 -6.79
CA MET A 54 22.94 0.57 -7.78
C MET A 54 24.13 1.50 -8.03
N LEU A 55 23.91 2.83 -7.96
CA LEU A 55 24.99 3.80 -8.01
C LEU A 55 25.95 3.68 -6.82
N GLU A 56 25.43 3.27 -5.66
CA GLU A 56 26.24 3.04 -4.46
C GLU A 56 26.90 1.65 -4.44
N GLN A 57 26.31 0.66 -5.12
CA GLN A 57 26.80 -0.73 -5.14
C GLN A 57 27.80 -1.03 -6.26
N THR A 58 27.86 -0.20 -7.29
CA THR A 58 28.77 -0.42 -8.41
C THR A 58 29.84 0.67 -8.52
N ASP A 59 31.07 0.24 -8.77
CA ASP A 59 32.19 1.11 -9.10
C ASP A 59 32.56 1.09 -10.60
N SER A 60 31.83 0.31 -11.41
CA SER A 60 32.05 0.19 -12.86
C SER A 60 30.76 -0.10 -13.62
N TRP A 61 30.78 0.13 -14.93
CA TRP A 61 29.65 0.06 -15.82
C TRP A 61 29.95 -0.78 -17.04
N MET A 62 28.97 -1.55 -17.52
CA MET A 62 29.05 -2.33 -18.74
C MET A 62 28.40 -1.55 -19.87
N ILE A 63 29.17 -1.17 -20.88
CA ILE A 63 28.68 -0.54 -22.12
C ILE A 63 28.61 -1.60 -23.21
N LYS A 64 27.42 -1.84 -23.75
CA LYS A 64 27.21 -2.68 -24.93
C LYS A 64 27.20 -1.83 -26.18
N TRP A 65 28.04 -2.16 -27.12
CA TRP A 65 28.09 -1.59 -28.44
C TRP A 65 27.25 -2.40 -29.44
N HIS A 66 26.82 -1.80 -30.53
CA HIS A 66 26.10 -2.53 -31.60
C HIS A 66 26.93 -3.69 -32.16
N SER A 67 28.24 -3.45 -32.34
CA SER A 67 29.19 -4.47 -32.79
C SER A 67 30.56 -4.27 -32.14
N ALA A 68 31.42 -5.27 -32.22
CA ALA A 68 32.80 -5.18 -31.72
C ALA A 68 33.67 -4.14 -32.52
N GLU A 69 33.29 -3.86 -33.78
CA GLU A 69 33.97 -2.83 -34.61
C GLU A 69 33.62 -1.41 -34.16
N ASP A 70 32.49 -1.19 -33.49
CA ASP A 70 32.08 0.10 -32.96
C ASP A 70 32.78 0.46 -31.62
N MET A 71 33.39 -0.52 -30.98
CA MET A 71 34.07 -0.36 -29.68
C MET A 71 35.24 0.61 -29.81
N ARG A 72 35.25 1.67 -28.97
CA ARG A 72 36.27 2.72 -28.96
C ARG A 72 36.37 3.39 -27.60
N GLU A 73 37.47 4.14 -27.45
CA GLU A 73 37.59 5.05 -26.31
C GLU A 73 36.64 6.25 -26.47
N LEU A 74 35.98 6.63 -25.39
CA LEU A 74 35.12 7.80 -25.31
C LEU A 74 35.75 8.87 -24.40
N PRO A 75 35.55 10.16 -24.68
CA PRO A 75 36.03 11.23 -23.81
C PRO A 75 35.44 11.13 -22.41
N GLY A 76 36.28 11.26 -21.38
CA GLY A 76 35.87 11.16 -19.99
C GLY A 76 35.60 9.74 -19.52
N VAL A 77 35.97 8.72 -20.27
CA VAL A 77 35.77 7.29 -19.97
C VAL A 77 37.12 6.61 -19.86
N THR A 78 37.33 5.82 -18.82
CA THR A 78 38.46 4.91 -18.69
C THR A 78 37.95 3.49 -18.86
N ILE A 79 38.46 2.78 -19.86
CA ILE A 79 38.12 1.38 -20.12
C ILE A 79 38.94 0.52 -19.17
N ARG A 80 38.28 -0.29 -18.36
CA ARG A 80 38.91 -1.31 -17.49
C ARG A 80 39.18 -2.58 -18.27
N LYS A 81 38.19 -3.05 -19.03
CA LYS A 81 38.28 -4.29 -19.83
C LYS A 81 37.39 -4.25 -21.06
N GLU A 82 37.68 -5.12 -22.01
CA GLU A 82 36.94 -5.30 -23.26
C GLU A 82 36.63 -6.76 -23.49
N GLN A 83 35.40 -7.03 -23.96
CA GLN A 83 34.91 -8.36 -24.37
C GLN A 83 34.40 -8.24 -25.80
N LYS A 84 35.26 -8.63 -26.76
CA LYS A 84 34.94 -8.51 -28.21
C LYS A 84 33.82 -9.46 -28.64
N GLU A 85 33.68 -10.62 -27.99
CA GLU A 85 32.69 -11.65 -28.31
C GLU A 85 31.27 -11.15 -28.11
N THR A 86 31.08 -10.32 -27.12
CA THR A 86 29.78 -9.73 -26.76
C THR A 86 29.72 -8.23 -27.06
N ALA A 87 30.75 -7.63 -27.64
CA ALA A 87 30.84 -6.20 -27.90
C ALA A 87 30.59 -5.33 -26.64
N VAL A 88 31.12 -5.75 -25.48
CA VAL A 88 30.96 -5.07 -24.21
C VAL A 88 32.27 -4.52 -23.68
N GLN A 89 32.27 -3.30 -23.17
CA GLN A 89 33.36 -2.68 -22.44
C GLN A 89 32.95 -2.43 -20.96
N GLU A 90 33.80 -2.81 -20.04
CA GLU A 90 33.72 -2.37 -18.65
C GLU A 90 34.42 -1.01 -18.52
N VAL A 91 33.71 -0.01 -18.01
CA VAL A 91 34.17 1.35 -17.97
C VAL A 91 33.95 2.03 -16.61
N VAL A 92 34.76 3.04 -16.35
CA VAL A 92 34.62 3.96 -15.22
C VAL A 92 34.81 5.39 -15.66
N PRO A 93 34.33 6.41 -14.92
CA PRO A 93 34.68 7.79 -15.18
C PRO A 93 36.21 8.00 -15.09
N SER A 94 36.78 8.77 -16.01
CA SER A 94 38.19 9.17 -15.94
C SER A 94 38.48 10.16 -14.80
N ASP A 95 37.48 10.95 -14.40
CA ASP A 95 37.49 11.80 -13.22
C ASP A 95 36.62 11.22 -12.10
N PRO A 96 37.19 10.74 -10.99
CA PRO A 96 36.43 10.20 -9.89
C PRO A 96 35.48 11.17 -9.18
N GLY A 97 35.62 12.48 -9.43
CA GLY A 97 34.79 13.53 -8.86
C GLY A 97 33.59 13.93 -9.74
N VAL A 98 33.40 13.30 -10.88
CA VAL A 98 32.32 13.63 -11.81
C VAL A 98 30.97 13.18 -11.22
N ASP A 99 29.90 13.96 -11.44
CA ASP A 99 28.53 13.53 -11.18
C ASP A 99 28.21 12.33 -12.08
N ILE A 100 28.02 11.17 -11.48
CA ILE A 100 27.78 9.90 -12.18
C ILE A 100 26.54 9.97 -13.05
N THR A 101 25.46 10.59 -12.58
CA THR A 101 24.21 10.73 -13.34
C THR A 101 24.43 11.56 -14.60
N TYR A 102 25.19 12.64 -14.47
CA TYR A 102 25.59 13.47 -15.64
C TYR A 102 26.46 12.66 -16.60
N TRP A 103 27.49 11.97 -16.11
CA TRP A 103 28.40 11.16 -16.92
C TRP A 103 27.69 10.06 -17.69
N LEU A 104 26.80 9.28 -17.04
CA LEU A 104 25.97 8.26 -17.68
C LEU A 104 25.08 8.89 -18.78
N SER A 105 24.52 10.06 -18.49
CA SER A 105 23.71 10.76 -19.47
C SER A 105 24.46 11.12 -20.76
N GLN A 106 25.74 11.44 -20.66
CA GLN A 106 26.59 11.73 -21.83
C GLN A 106 26.90 10.45 -22.62
N LEU A 107 27.11 9.33 -21.95
CA LEU A 107 27.27 8.02 -22.59
C LEU A 107 26.00 7.58 -23.34
N ALA A 108 24.85 7.81 -22.75
CA ALA A 108 23.57 7.46 -23.37
C ALA A 108 23.27 8.26 -24.66
N GLU A 109 23.92 9.39 -24.87
CA GLU A 109 23.83 10.17 -26.13
C GLU A 109 24.52 9.50 -27.33
N GLN A 110 25.41 8.54 -27.09
CA GLN A 110 26.13 7.84 -28.17
C GLN A 110 25.17 6.89 -28.91
N SER A 111 24.99 7.11 -30.22
CA SER A 111 23.99 6.35 -31.02
C SER A 111 24.31 4.88 -31.20
N ASP A 112 25.58 4.50 -31.10
CA ASP A 112 26.15 3.17 -31.29
C ASP A 112 26.29 2.35 -30.00
N ILE A 113 25.85 2.89 -28.87
CA ILE A 113 25.68 2.17 -27.62
C ILE A 113 24.24 1.58 -27.58
N THR A 114 24.14 0.29 -27.32
CA THR A 114 22.87 -0.44 -27.19
C THR A 114 22.27 -0.30 -25.79
N TYR A 115 23.07 -0.58 -24.75
CA TYR A 115 22.71 -0.37 -23.35
C TYR A 115 23.92 0.03 -22.50
N ILE A 116 23.63 0.61 -21.32
CA ILE A 116 24.58 0.85 -20.24
C ILE A 116 24.00 0.19 -19.01
N HIS A 117 24.75 -0.73 -18.39
CA HIS A 117 24.31 -1.54 -17.26
C HIS A 117 25.34 -1.45 -16.13
N PRO A 118 24.92 -1.32 -14.85
CA PRO A 118 25.85 -1.39 -13.72
C PRO A 118 26.48 -2.77 -13.63
N ASN A 119 27.74 -2.86 -13.20
CA ASN A 119 28.39 -4.13 -12.91
C ASN A 119 27.98 -4.62 -11.52
N LEU A 120 26.88 -5.36 -11.45
CA LEU A 120 26.25 -5.75 -10.19
C LEU A 120 27.05 -6.83 -9.43
N PRO A 121 26.97 -6.86 -8.08
CA PRO A 121 27.57 -7.91 -7.28
C PRO A 121 26.82 -9.23 -7.46
N VAL A 122 27.54 -10.34 -7.43
CA VAL A 122 27.00 -11.70 -7.42
C VAL A 122 27.59 -12.48 -6.25
N HIS A 123 26.81 -13.41 -5.70
CA HIS A 123 27.20 -14.18 -4.53
C HIS A 123 26.93 -15.67 -4.73
N VAL A 124 27.70 -16.52 -4.06
CA VAL A 124 27.38 -17.96 -3.99
C VAL A 124 26.02 -18.19 -3.34
N LEU A 125 25.30 -19.20 -3.79
CA LEU A 125 24.03 -19.62 -3.20
C LEU A 125 24.26 -20.61 -2.05
N GLN A 126 24.92 -20.15 -0.97
CA GLN A 126 25.21 -20.93 0.22
C GLN A 126 24.29 -20.54 1.37
N GLN A 127 23.89 -21.53 2.20
CA GLN A 127 23.23 -21.25 3.49
C GLN A 127 24.25 -21.42 4.62
N ASP A 128 24.31 -20.44 5.53
CA ASP A 128 25.08 -20.56 6.76
C ASP A 128 24.45 -21.61 7.69
N ILE A 129 24.96 -22.82 7.66
CA ILE A 129 24.57 -23.88 8.58
C ILE A 129 25.78 -24.32 9.40
N GLU A 130 26.13 -23.56 10.41
CA GLU A 130 26.99 -24.06 11.48
C GLU A 130 26.13 -24.81 12.52
N GLN A 131 26.54 -26.09 12.80
CA GLN A 131 26.32 -26.85 14.03
C GLN A 131 25.08 -27.73 14.26
N GLN A 132 24.31 -28.23 13.34
CA GLN A 132 23.26 -29.21 13.71
C GLN A 132 23.27 -30.60 13.03
N LEU A 133 24.24 -30.95 12.22
CA LEU A 133 24.13 -32.11 11.29
C LEU A 133 24.88 -33.41 11.71
N GLU A 134 25.48 -33.52 12.87
CA GLU A 134 26.20 -34.77 13.27
C GLU A 134 25.34 -35.92 13.83
N LYS A 135 24.06 -35.75 14.02
CA LYS A 135 23.19 -36.76 14.65
C LYS A 135 22.01 -37.20 13.78
N GLN A 136 22.21 -37.87 12.69
CA GLN A 136 21.25 -38.87 12.16
C GLN A 136 21.75 -39.52 10.86
N ALA A 137 22.46 -40.63 10.95
CA ALA A 137 22.51 -41.60 9.85
C ALA A 137 22.82 -43.01 10.39
N LYS A 138 21.76 -43.74 10.76
CA LYS A 138 21.82 -45.22 10.75
C LYS A 138 20.81 -45.71 9.73
N VAL A 139 21.27 -45.98 8.52
CA VAL A 139 20.50 -46.71 7.49
C VAL A 139 21.08 -48.11 7.38
N ALA A 140 20.18 -49.10 7.42
CA ALA A 140 20.54 -50.52 7.36
C ALA A 140 21.19 -50.89 6.02
N ALA A 141 22.31 -51.63 6.07
CA ALA A 141 23.05 -52.14 4.93
C ALA A 141 22.22 -53.17 4.14
N VAL A 142 22.00 -52.93 2.86
CA VAL A 142 21.51 -53.90 1.90
C VAL A 142 22.70 -54.35 1.05
N ALA A 143 22.84 -55.66 0.82
CA ALA A 143 23.95 -56.26 0.11
C ALA A 143 24.22 -55.64 -1.26
N ALA A 144 25.51 -55.35 -1.55
CA ALA A 144 25.92 -54.57 -2.73
C ALA A 144 26.10 -55.48 -4.00
N PRO A 145 25.73 -54.95 -5.18
CA PRO A 145 26.11 -55.56 -6.45
C PRO A 145 27.58 -55.28 -6.82
N THR A 146 28.17 -56.11 -7.65
CA THR A 146 29.60 -56.13 -8.06
C THR A 146 30.09 -54.90 -8.88
N THR A 147 29.25 -53.86 -9.03
CA THR A 147 29.52 -52.60 -9.76
C THR A 147 29.59 -51.39 -8.85
N ARG A 148 29.66 -51.56 -7.56
CA ARG A 148 29.72 -50.49 -6.59
C ARG A 148 31.20 -50.05 -6.37
N PRO A 149 31.47 -48.70 -6.37
CA PRO A 149 32.83 -48.22 -6.12
C PRO A 149 33.30 -48.55 -4.68
N ASN A 150 34.60 -48.61 -4.48
CA ASN A 150 35.20 -48.99 -3.21
C ASN A 150 35.52 -47.82 -2.26
N ASP A 151 34.92 -46.65 -2.54
CA ASP A 151 35.19 -45.41 -1.81
C ASP A 151 34.57 -45.48 -0.40
N PRO A 152 35.32 -45.20 0.67
CA PRO A 152 34.92 -45.54 2.04
C PRO A 152 33.73 -44.74 2.57
N HIS A 153 33.41 -43.58 1.99
CA HIS A 153 32.29 -42.73 2.42
C HIS A 153 31.08 -42.82 1.50
N LEU A 154 31.02 -43.75 0.58
CA LEU A 154 29.93 -43.94 -0.36
C LEU A 154 28.54 -44.05 0.29
N GLU A 155 28.44 -44.67 1.48
CA GLU A 155 27.18 -44.83 2.21
C GLU A 155 26.62 -43.48 2.72
N LYS A 156 27.47 -42.47 2.88
CA LYS A 156 27.02 -41.11 3.25
C LYS A 156 26.41 -40.36 2.08
N GLN A 157 26.69 -40.79 0.83
CA GLN A 157 26.19 -40.15 -0.41
C GLN A 157 24.81 -40.71 -0.80
N THR A 158 23.81 -40.50 0.06
CA THR A 158 22.44 -41.03 -0.14
C THR A 158 21.76 -40.46 -1.39
N TYR A 159 22.15 -39.29 -1.84
CA TYR A 159 21.67 -38.63 -3.04
C TYR A 159 21.97 -39.44 -4.32
N LEU A 160 23.08 -40.16 -4.38
CA LEU A 160 23.42 -41.03 -5.55
C LEU A 160 22.37 -42.11 -5.79
N ARG A 161 21.80 -42.66 -4.73
CA ARG A 161 20.71 -43.65 -4.83
C ARG A 161 19.41 -42.98 -5.29
N GLN A 162 19.13 -41.76 -4.78
CA GLN A 162 17.92 -41.01 -5.03
C GLN A 162 17.77 -40.63 -6.52
N ILE A 163 18.89 -40.30 -7.18
CA ILE A 163 18.93 -39.96 -8.62
C ILE A 163 19.18 -41.16 -9.53
N GLY A 164 19.30 -42.40 -9.00
CA GLY A 164 19.56 -43.58 -9.78
C GLY A 164 21.00 -43.75 -10.30
N ALA A 165 22.00 -43.06 -9.68
CA ALA A 165 23.40 -43.11 -10.13
C ALA A 165 23.98 -44.51 -10.13
N PHE A 166 23.73 -45.36 -9.09
CA PHE A 166 24.19 -46.75 -9.04
C PHE A 166 23.69 -47.59 -10.23
N GLU A 167 22.46 -47.39 -10.71
CA GLU A 167 21.94 -48.09 -11.86
C GLU A 167 22.52 -47.56 -13.18
N ALA A 168 22.77 -46.23 -13.24
CA ALA A 168 23.45 -45.60 -14.37
C ALA A 168 24.87 -46.12 -14.55
N TRP A 169 25.61 -46.31 -13.48
CA TRP A 169 27.01 -46.84 -13.52
C TRP A 169 27.15 -48.24 -14.05
N LYS A 170 26.07 -48.99 -14.15
CA LYS A 170 26.07 -50.29 -14.87
C LYS A 170 26.12 -50.07 -16.39
N THR A 171 25.79 -48.92 -16.89
CA THR A 171 25.78 -48.54 -18.32
C THR A 171 26.97 -47.63 -18.65
N VAL A 172 27.12 -46.53 -17.90
CA VAL A 172 28.17 -45.53 -18.08
C VAL A 172 28.46 -44.84 -16.75
N ARG A 173 29.76 -44.61 -16.45
CA ARG A 173 30.23 -44.00 -15.20
C ARG A 173 31.38 -43.03 -15.36
N GLU A 174 31.88 -42.89 -16.57
CA GLU A 174 33.03 -42.06 -16.93
C GLU A 174 32.68 -41.23 -18.14
N GLN A 175 33.25 -40.02 -18.20
CA GLN A 175 33.19 -39.18 -19.40
C GLN A 175 34.47 -38.34 -19.50
N THR A 176 35.36 -38.76 -20.36
CA THR A 176 36.67 -38.13 -20.56
C THR A 176 36.82 -37.31 -21.83
N GLU A 177 35.77 -37.27 -22.69
CA GLU A 177 35.78 -36.50 -23.92
C GLU A 177 35.18 -35.10 -23.74
N LEU A 178 34.24 -34.94 -22.78
CA LEU A 178 33.61 -33.67 -22.47
C LEU A 178 34.39 -32.94 -21.39
N LYS A 179 34.48 -31.62 -21.51
CA LYS A 179 35.00 -30.71 -20.49
C LYS A 179 33.86 -30.06 -19.75
N ILE A 180 33.89 -30.17 -18.42
CA ILE A 180 32.93 -29.53 -17.52
C ILE A 180 33.63 -28.41 -16.78
N ALA A 181 33.23 -27.17 -16.99
CA ALA A 181 33.73 -26.03 -16.25
C ALA A 181 32.87 -25.76 -15.01
N VAL A 182 33.53 -25.54 -13.89
CA VAL A 182 32.92 -25.06 -12.63
C VAL A 182 33.32 -23.60 -12.47
N VAL A 183 32.42 -22.68 -12.76
CA VAL A 183 32.63 -21.24 -12.62
C VAL A 183 32.10 -20.82 -11.24
N ASP A 184 33.05 -20.70 -10.31
CA ASP A 184 32.76 -20.62 -8.87
C ASP A 184 33.95 -19.98 -8.10
N THR A 185 34.16 -20.30 -6.83
CA THR A 185 35.29 -19.83 -6.00
C THR A 185 36.63 -20.45 -6.35
N GLY A 186 36.70 -21.34 -7.33
CA GLY A 186 37.83 -22.17 -7.69
C GLY A 186 37.62 -23.62 -7.26
N ILE A 187 38.68 -24.45 -7.34
CA ILE A 187 38.68 -25.84 -6.83
C ILE A 187 39.97 -26.05 -6.06
N ASP A 188 39.94 -26.85 -5.00
CA ASP A 188 41.16 -27.31 -4.31
C ASP A 188 41.97 -28.22 -5.25
N LEU A 189 42.96 -27.64 -5.91
CA LEU A 189 43.78 -28.30 -6.92
C LEU A 189 44.61 -29.49 -6.37
N ASN A 190 44.77 -29.56 -5.04
CA ASN A 190 45.55 -30.60 -4.37
C ASN A 190 44.66 -31.63 -3.65
N HIS A 191 43.31 -31.51 -3.73
CA HIS A 191 42.43 -32.46 -3.07
C HIS A 191 42.63 -33.87 -3.63
N ALA A 192 42.97 -34.84 -2.76
CA ALA A 192 43.35 -36.21 -3.16
C ALA A 192 42.28 -36.90 -4.05
N ASP A 193 41.02 -36.58 -3.83
CA ASP A 193 39.88 -37.19 -4.55
C ASP A 193 39.43 -36.40 -5.79
N LEU A 194 40.04 -35.24 -6.07
CA LEU A 194 39.70 -34.40 -7.24
C LEU A 194 40.83 -34.27 -8.24
N SER A 195 42.07 -34.22 -7.79
CA SER A 195 43.25 -33.85 -8.59
C SER A 195 43.41 -34.66 -9.88
N ALA A 196 43.05 -35.95 -9.86
CA ALA A 196 43.08 -36.83 -11.04
C ALA A 196 42.14 -36.40 -12.17
N ASN A 197 41.03 -35.77 -11.85
CA ASN A 197 39.99 -35.33 -12.77
C ASN A 197 40.10 -33.85 -13.17
N LEU A 198 41.06 -33.11 -12.63
CA LEU A 198 41.26 -31.70 -12.96
C LEU A 198 42.09 -31.50 -14.21
N ILE A 199 41.67 -30.55 -15.05
CA ILE A 199 42.41 -30.03 -16.20
C ILE A 199 42.79 -28.56 -15.95
N ALA A 200 43.61 -27.99 -16.84
CA ALA A 200 43.94 -26.57 -16.76
C ALA A 200 42.66 -25.67 -16.72
N GLY A 201 42.66 -24.74 -15.80
CA GLY A 201 41.57 -23.81 -15.58
C GLY A 201 42.00 -22.34 -15.59
N TYR A 202 41.12 -21.46 -15.17
CA TYR A 202 41.32 -20.02 -15.24
C TYR A 202 40.99 -19.33 -13.91
N ASN A 203 41.78 -18.30 -13.59
CA ASN A 203 41.46 -17.39 -12.48
C ASN A 203 41.09 -16.01 -13.08
N VAL A 204 39.84 -15.66 -13.06
CA VAL A 204 39.34 -14.39 -13.63
C VAL A 204 39.77 -13.20 -12.80
N LEU A 205 39.78 -13.38 -11.45
CA LEU A 205 40.12 -12.32 -10.49
C LEU A 205 41.63 -11.99 -10.52
N ALA A 206 42.45 -13.00 -10.80
CA ALA A 206 43.90 -12.87 -10.87
C ALA A 206 44.47 -13.77 -12.00
N PRO A 207 44.46 -13.33 -13.27
CA PRO A 207 44.80 -14.15 -14.44
C PRO A 207 46.15 -14.83 -14.42
N ASN A 208 47.12 -14.32 -13.64
CA ASN A 208 48.48 -14.89 -13.48
C ASN A 208 48.56 -15.91 -12.34
N LYS A 209 47.43 -16.21 -11.62
CA LYS A 209 47.39 -17.20 -10.55
C LYS A 209 46.58 -18.43 -10.94
N LEU A 210 46.84 -19.54 -10.31
CA LEU A 210 46.01 -20.74 -10.49
C LEU A 210 44.62 -20.51 -9.89
N PRO A 211 43.56 -21.18 -10.41
CA PRO A 211 42.21 -21.13 -9.90
C PRO A 211 42.03 -21.97 -8.62
N GLN A 212 42.95 -21.81 -7.65
CA GLN A 212 42.85 -22.45 -6.37
C GLN A 212 41.71 -21.87 -5.55
N ASP A 213 40.90 -22.73 -4.99
CA ASP A 213 39.81 -22.37 -4.09
C ASP A 213 40.35 -21.84 -2.75
N ASP A 214 39.76 -20.81 -2.24
CA ASP A 214 40.06 -20.17 -0.95
C ASP A 214 38.78 -19.93 -0.10
N ASN A 215 37.64 -20.43 -0.58
CA ASN A 215 36.33 -20.39 0.09
C ASN A 215 35.87 -21.81 0.48
N GLY A 216 35.87 -22.73 -0.46
CA GLY A 216 35.46 -24.14 -0.31
C GLY A 216 34.22 -24.52 -1.09
N HIS A 217 33.39 -23.55 -1.55
CA HIS A 217 32.14 -23.82 -2.24
C HIS A 217 32.35 -24.51 -3.59
N GLY A 218 33.23 -24.01 -4.45
CA GLY A 218 33.54 -24.63 -5.73
C GLY A 218 34.21 -26.02 -5.59
N THR A 219 34.97 -26.26 -4.52
CA THR A 219 35.52 -27.60 -4.17
C THR A 219 34.38 -28.57 -3.85
N GLY A 220 33.35 -28.15 -3.10
CA GLY A 220 32.17 -28.95 -2.80
C GLY A 220 31.35 -29.28 -4.06
N VAL A 221 31.14 -28.32 -4.94
CA VAL A 221 30.48 -28.49 -6.26
C VAL A 221 31.23 -29.51 -7.11
N ALA A 222 32.55 -29.39 -7.20
CA ALA A 222 33.42 -30.29 -7.96
C ALA A 222 33.34 -31.75 -7.49
N GLY A 223 33.28 -31.97 -6.18
CA GLY A 223 33.16 -33.32 -5.59
C GLY A 223 31.87 -34.03 -5.97
N VAL A 224 30.77 -33.34 -6.05
CA VAL A 224 29.48 -33.90 -6.54
C VAL A 224 29.60 -34.36 -7.98
N ILE A 225 30.24 -33.56 -8.84
CA ILE A 225 30.39 -33.87 -10.26
C ILE A 225 31.34 -35.09 -10.43
N ALA A 226 32.59 -34.99 -9.90
CA ALA A 226 33.63 -35.87 -10.30
C ALA A 226 34.75 -36.02 -9.22
N ALA A 227 34.38 -36.30 -7.95
CA ALA A 227 35.32 -37.00 -7.11
C ALA A 227 35.67 -38.34 -7.76
N ALA A 228 36.99 -38.71 -7.73
CA ALA A 228 37.49 -39.88 -8.47
C ALA A 228 36.90 -41.16 -7.86
N GLY A 229 35.97 -41.80 -8.59
CA GLY A 229 35.31 -42.99 -8.08
C GLY A 229 36.15 -44.26 -8.20
N ASN A 230 35.97 -45.21 -7.26
CA ASN A 230 36.62 -46.48 -7.18
C ASN A 230 38.17 -46.38 -6.98
N ASN A 231 38.61 -45.34 -6.30
CA ASN A 231 40.02 -45.08 -6.03
C ASN A 231 40.43 -45.50 -4.59
N GLY A 232 39.47 -46.00 -3.78
CA GLY A 232 39.71 -46.38 -2.38
C GLY A 232 39.84 -45.22 -1.42
N ILE A 233 39.49 -44.00 -1.84
CA ILE A 233 39.60 -42.78 -1.09
C ILE A 233 38.22 -42.12 -1.02
N GLY A 234 37.85 -41.54 0.10
CA GLY A 234 36.74 -40.61 0.30
C GLY A 234 35.38 -41.02 -0.32
N ILE A 235 34.99 -40.35 -1.38
CA ILE A 235 33.67 -40.40 -2.01
C ILE A 235 33.77 -40.68 -3.52
N ALA A 236 32.64 -41.05 -4.16
CA ALA A 236 32.57 -41.13 -5.61
C ALA A 236 31.71 -39.97 -6.17
N GLY A 237 32.25 -39.22 -7.11
CA GLY A 237 31.44 -38.32 -7.95
C GLY A 237 30.47 -39.11 -8.81
N ILE A 238 29.48 -38.44 -9.39
CA ILE A 238 28.57 -39.06 -10.36
C ILE A 238 29.36 -39.54 -11.59
N LEU A 239 30.38 -38.79 -11.97
CA LEU A 239 31.42 -39.16 -12.92
C LEU A 239 32.67 -39.63 -12.18
N TRP A 240 33.09 -40.92 -12.39
CA TRP A 240 34.31 -41.46 -11.72
C TRP A 240 35.59 -40.93 -12.34
N ASN A 241 35.56 -40.64 -13.64
CA ASN A 241 36.66 -40.08 -14.41
C ASN A 241 36.09 -39.02 -15.36
N ALA A 242 36.62 -37.79 -15.30
CA ALA A 242 36.11 -36.64 -16.03
C ALA A 242 37.22 -35.62 -16.33
N LYS A 243 36.88 -34.59 -17.11
CA LYS A 243 37.73 -33.40 -17.32
C LYS A 243 37.05 -32.20 -16.66
N LEU A 244 37.36 -31.90 -15.40
CA LEU A 244 36.87 -30.73 -14.71
C LEU A 244 37.83 -29.57 -14.93
N MET A 245 37.23 -28.42 -15.38
CA MET A 245 37.95 -27.16 -15.58
C MET A 245 37.59 -26.19 -14.44
N PRO A 246 38.51 -25.93 -13.50
CA PRO A 246 38.29 -24.90 -12.48
C PRO A 246 38.31 -23.53 -13.08
N VAL A 247 37.28 -22.70 -12.80
CA VAL A 247 37.25 -21.31 -13.19
C VAL A 247 36.88 -20.48 -11.95
N LYS A 248 37.89 -19.78 -11.41
CA LYS A 248 37.71 -18.92 -10.25
C LYS A 248 37.21 -17.56 -10.69
N ALA A 249 35.92 -17.28 -10.49
CA ALA A 249 35.22 -16.03 -10.76
C ALA A 249 34.76 -15.32 -9.48
N LEU A 250 34.78 -16.02 -8.34
CA LEU A 250 34.38 -15.53 -7.04
C LEU A 250 35.53 -15.58 -6.04
N ASP A 251 35.55 -14.66 -5.08
CA ASP A 251 36.63 -14.51 -4.09
C ASP A 251 36.47 -15.47 -2.88
N GLN A 252 37.27 -15.24 -1.86
CA GLN A 252 37.28 -16.03 -0.62
C GLN A 252 36.03 -15.92 0.22
N ASN A 253 35.20 -14.88 -0.01
CA ASN A 253 33.91 -14.68 0.66
C ASN A 253 32.75 -15.30 -0.16
N GLY A 254 33.03 -15.74 -1.38
CA GLY A 254 32.03 -16.18 -2.35
C GLY A 254 31.42 -15.02 -3.14
N ASP A 255 32.09 -13.87 -3.15
CA ASP A 255 31.60 -12.65 -3.79
C ASP A 255 32.35 -12.41 -5.11
N GLY A 256 31.65 -11.79 -6.07
CA GLY A 256 32.18 -11.36 -7.36
C GLY A 256 31.26 -10.35 -8.02
N THR A 257 31.51 -10.13 -9.30
CA THR A 257 30.66 -9.24 -10.10
C THR A 257 30.07 -10.01 -11.29
N GLU A 258 28.99 -9.51 -11.87
CA GLU A 258 28.45 -10.05 -13.12
C GLU A 258 29.50 -10.14 -14.23
N ARG A 259 30.35 -9.12 -14.30
CA ARG A 259 31.46 -9.10 -15.25
C ARG A 259 32.41 -10.25 -15.01
N ASP A 260 32.79 -10.55 -13.76
CA ASP A 260 33.70 -11.64 -13.44
C ASP A 260 33.06 -13.00 -13.73
N LEU A 261 31.76 -13.16 -13.44
CA LEU A 261 31.00 -14.33 -13.78
C LEU A 261 30.89 -14.53 -15.29
N GLY A 262 30.55 -13.49 -16.03
CA GLY A 262 30.44 -13.50 -17.48
C GLY A 262 31.79 -13.83 -18.15
N GLU A 263 32.91 -13.23 -17.68
CA GLU A 263 34.24 -13.54 -18.16
C GLU A 263 34.64 -15.00 -17.81
N GLY A 264 34.23 -15.51 -16.65
CA GLY A 264 34.42 -16.91 -16.30
C GLY A 264 33.76 -17.86 -17.29
N ILE A 265 32.52 -17.58 -17.68
CA ILE A 265 31.79 -18.33 -18.70
C ILE A 265 32.52 -18.25 -20.05
N LEU A 266 32.94 -17.05 -20.48
CA LEU A 266 33.66 -16.87 -21.75
C LEU A 266 35.02 -17.59 -21.75
N GLN A 267 35.76 -17.59 -20.64
CA GLN A 267 37.01 -18.37 -20.50
C GLN A 267 36.76 -19.87 -20.57
N ALA A 268 35.65 -20.35 -19.96
CA ALA A 268 35.23 -21.74 -20.09
C ALA A 268 34.93 -22.12 -21.54
N VAL A 269 34.17 -21.27 -22.26
CA VAL A 269 33.85 -21.46 -23.68
C VAL A 269 35.12 -21.46 -24.53
N ARG A 270 36.03 -20.49 -24.37
CA ARG A 270 37.33 -20.44 -25.09
C ARG A 270 38.21 -21.64 -24.75
N GLY A 271 38.15 -22.11 -23.50
CA GLY A 271 38.83 -23.35 -23.05
C GLY A 271 38.23 -24.62 -23.62
N GLY A 272 37.15 -24.53 -24.40
CA GLY A 272 36.45 -25.62 -25.03
C GLY A 272 35.64 -26.45 -24.04
N ALA A 273 35.05 -25.84 -23.02
CA ALA A 273 34.05 -26.47 -22.16
C ALA A 273 32.81 -26.82 -22.97
N ASP A 274 32.24 -27.98 -22.73
CA ASP A 274 30.96 -28.44 -23.29
C ASP A 274 29.82 -28.09 -22.35
N ILE A 275 30.07 -28.14 -21.04
CA ILE A 275 29.11 -27.87 -19.96
C ILE A 275 29.73 -26.84 -19.00
N VAL A 276 28.95 -25.89 -18.58
CA VAL A 276 29.33 -24.92 -17.54
C VAL A 276 28.34 -24.98 -16.39
N VAL A 277 28.82 -25.10 -15.17
CA VAL A 277 28.02 -25.12 -13.93
C VAL A 277 28.16 -23.79 -13.21
N LEU A 278 27.02 -23.23 -12.82
CA LEU A 278 26.89 -21.92 -12.16
C LEU A 278 26.09 -22.09 -10.87
N SER A 279 26.76 -22.05 -9.74
CA SER A 279 26.12 -22.17 -8.40
C SER A 279 25.96 -20.82 -7.72
N VAL A 280 25.62 -19.79 -8.49
CA VAL A 280 25.49 -18.38 -8.12
C VAL A 280 24.17 -17.82 -8.64
N GLY A 281 23.72 -16.70 -8.10
CA GLY A 281 22.52 -16.08 -8.62
C GLY A 281 22.18 -14.72 -8.03
N LEU A 282 21.44 -13.93 -8.82
CA LEU A 282 20.87 -12.63 -8.45
C LEU A 282 19.41 -12.58 -8.95
N TYR A 283 18.61 -11.67 -8.38
CA TYR A 283 17.21 -11.51 -8.81
C TYR A 283 17.06 -10.64 -10.04
N GLU A 284 17.98 -9.73 -10.21
CA GLU A 284 17.98 -8.75 -11.27
C GLU A 284 18.23 -9.43 -12.62
N HIS A 285 17.43 -9.04 -13.62
CA HIS A 285 17.72 -9.40 -15.00
C HIS A 285 18.87 -8.55 -15.53
N SER A 286 19.92 -9.21 -16.00
CA SER A 286 21.07 -8.56 -16.62
C SER A 286 21.10 -8.80 -18.11
N PRO A 287 20.99 -7.76 -18.96
CA PRO A 287 21.14 -7.93 -20.40
C PRO A 287 22.53 -8.42 -20.77
N TYR A 288 23.54 -8.04 -20.00
CA TYR A 288 24.91 -8.55 -20.17
C TYR A 288 25.00 -10.07 -19.94
N MET A 289 24.44 -10.57 -18.85
CA MET A 289 24.44 -12.01 -18.57
C MET A 289 23.59 -12.81 -19.55
N GLU A 290 22.47 -12.24 -20.04
CA GLU A 290 21.66 -12.86 -21.10
C GLU A 290 22.46 -12.96 -22.42
N ASP A 291 23.18 -11.91 -22.81
CA ASP A 291 24.08 -11.95 -23.98
C ASP A 291 25.15 -13.05 -23.83
N ILE A 292 25.74 -13.22 -22.66
CA ILE A 292 26.71 -14.27 -22.35
C ILE A 292 26.08 -15.66 -22.47
N ALA A 293 24.88 -15.85 -21.90
CA ALA A 293 24.17 -17.14 -21.95
C ALA A 293 23.82 -17.52 -23.40
N ASN A 294 23.33 -16.58 -24.19
CA ASN A 294 23.00 -16.78 -25.59
C ASN A 294 24.25 -17.03 -26.45
N TYR A 295 25.36 -16.35 -26.14
CA TYR A 295 26.64 -16.61 -26.80
C TYR A 295 27.12 -18.06 -26.54
N ALA A 296 27.09 -18.50 -25.28
CA ALA A 296 27.52 -19.88 -24.90
C ALA A 296 26.66 -20.94 -25.63
N GLU A 297 25.32 -20.78 -25.64
CA GLU A 297 24.43 -21.68 -26.40
C GLU A 297 24.78 -21.69 -27.91
N GLY A 298 25.02 -20.48 -28.49
CA GLY A 298 25.44 -20.34 -29.89
C GLY A 298 26.76 -21.06 -30.21
N GLN A 299 27.69 -21.16 -29.25
CA GLN A 299 28.94 -21.92 -29.35
C GLN A 299 28.76 -23.42 -29.05
N GLY A 300 27.55 -23.87 -28.74
CA GLY A 300 27.28 -25.27 -28.45
C GLY A 300 27.61 -25.69 -27.01
N VAL A 301 27.64 -24.76 -26.08
CA VAL A 301 27.92 -25.00 -24.65
C VAL A 301 26.61 -25.00 -23.85
N LEU A 302 26.41 -26.01 -23.02
CA LEU A 302 25.28 -26.17 -22.13
C LEU A 302 25.55 -25.47 -20.80
N LEU A 303 24.77 -24.44 -20.46
CA LEU A 303 24.78 -23.78 -19.14
C LEU A 303 23.77 -24.47 -18.23
N ILE A 304 24.17 -24.74 -17.00
CA ILE A 304 23.33 -25.31 -15.92
C ILE A 304 23.53 -24.46 -14.67
N ALA A 305 22.44 -23.95 -14.10
CA ALA A 305 22.52 -23.03 -12.98
C ALA A 305 21.53 -23.38 -11.85
N ALA A 306 21.92 -23.03 -10.64
CA ALA A 306 21.14 -23.20 -9.43
C ALA A 306 20.00 -22.16 -9.35
N ALA A 307 18.79 -22.60 -8.95
CA ALA A 307 17.58 -21.76 -8.95
C ALA A 307 17.53 -20.71 -7.84
N GLY A 308 18.23 -20.93 -6.71
CA GLY A 308 18.22 -20.06 -5.52
C GLY A 308 17.68 -20.78 -4.27
N ASN A 309 17.99 -20.21 -3.10
CA ASN A 309 17.77 -20.84 -1.78
C ASN A 309 16.83 -20.04 -0.86
N ASP A 310 16.07 -19.06 -1.38
CA ASP A 310 15.36 -18.08 -0.56
C ASP A 310 13.85 -18.38 -0.42
N GLY A 311 13.37 -19.52 -0.94
CA GLY A 311 11.96 -19.89 -1.00
C GLY A 311 11.23 -19.85 0.35
N GLN A 312 11.89 -20.29 1.42
CA GLN A 312 11.31 -20.28 2.76
C GLN A 312 11.30 -18.89 3.40
N GLN A 313 12.30 -18.05 3.09
CA GLN A 313 12.43 -16.70 3.68
C GLN A 313 11.46 -15.70 3.05
N LEU A 314 11.23 -15.79 1.75
CA LEU A 314 10.44 -14.83 0.98
C LEU A 314 9.03 -15.35 0.62
N GLY A 315 8.69 -16.57 1.01
CA GLY A 315 7.38 -17.18 0.80
C GLY A 315 7.14 -17.67 -0.64
N GLY A 316 5.96 -18.25 -0.91
CA GLY A 316 5.68 -18.96 -2.16
C GLY A 316 5.57 -18.11 -3.45
N ARG A 317 6.04 -16.88 -3.44
CA ARG A 317 6.10 -15.97 -4.62
C ARG A 317 7.51 -15.72 -5.13
N ILE A 318 8.50 -16.43 -4.61
CA ILE A 318 9.89 -16.22 -4.98
C ILE A 318 10.18 -16.73 -6.39
N ALA A 319 10.85 -15.90 -7.20
CA ALA A 319 11.24 -16.25 -8.57
C ALA A 319 12.58 -17.01 -8.62
N VAL A 320 12.78 -17.78 -9.70
CA VAL A 320 14.07 -18.38 -10.04
C VAL A 320 15.08 -17.27 -10.31
N LYS A 321 16.29 -17.38 -9.70
CA LYS A 321 17.37 -16.39 -9.89
C LYS A 321 17.99 -16.48 -11.29
N TYR A 322 18.55 -15.38 -11.76
CA TYR A 322 19.44 -15.37 -12.91
C TYR A 322 20.87 -15.81 -12.48
N PRO A 323 21.62 -16.54 -13.35
CA PRO A 323 21.30 -16.84 -14.75
C PRO A 323 20.38 -18.03 -14.97
N ALA A 324 19.94 -18.78 -13.95
CA ALA A 324 19.09 -19.96 -14.12
C ALA A 324 17.77 -19.63 -14.84
N ALA A 325 17.21 -18.44 -14.64
CA ALA A 325 15.97 -18.01 -15.26
C ALA A 325 16.05 -17.72 -16.78
N TYR A 326 17.26 -17.67 -17.38
CA TYR A 326 17.34 -17.47 -18.83
C TYR A 326 16.91 -18.71 -19.62
N PRO A 327 16.21 -18.55 -20.75
CA PRO A 327 15.66 -19.69 -21.52
C PRO A 327 16.70 -20.67 -22.04
N THR A 328 17.94 -20.23 -22.22
CA THR A 328 19.06 -21.06 -22.72
C THR A 328 19.83 -21.77 -21.59
N VAL A 329 19.48 -21.50 -20.31
CA VAL A 329 20.10 -22.10 -19.15
C VAL A 329 19.19 -23.19 -18.56
N LEU A 330 19.73 -24.30 -18.11
CA LEU A 330 18.97 -25.34 -17.41
C LEU A 330 18.88 -24.99 -15.91
N ALA A 331 17.69 -24.65 -15.46
CA ALA A 331 17.42 -24.23 -14.08
C ALA A 331 17.24 -25.43 -13.13
N VAL A 332 18.00 -25.48 -12.03
CA VAL A 332 17.97 -26.62 -11.10
C VAL A 332 17.60 -26.18 -9.69
N GLY A 333 16.51 -26.73 -9.18
CA GLY A 333 16.07 -26.60 -7.79
C GLY A 333 16.47 -27.77 -6.91
N GLY A 334 16.11 -27.69 -5.63
CA GLY A 334 16.43 -28.70 -4.62
C GLY A 334 15.29 -29.69 -4.37
N ALA A 335 15.64 -30.94 -4.11
CA ALA A 335 14.73 -31.98 -3.66
C ALA A 335 15.07 -32.44 -2.24
N THR A 336 14.06 -32.70 -1.43
CA THR A 336 14.16 -33.31 -0.10
C THR A 336 14.55 -34.81 -0.21
N THR A 337 14.99 -35.40 0.90
CA THR A 337 15.35 -36.82 0.96
C THR A 337 14.15 -37.75 0.73
N ASP A 338 12.91 -37.28 0.91
CA ASP A 338 11.68 -38.02 0.60
C ASP A 338 11.12 -37.74 -0.82
N ASN A 339 11.97 -37.18 -1.68
CA ASN A 339 11.69 -36.95 -3.11
C ASN A 339 10.59 -35.90 -3.38
N LYS A 340 10.47 -34.89 -2.56
CA LYS A 340 9.62 -33.72 -2.79
C LYS A 340 10.46 -32.50 -3.16
N ALA A 341 9.84 -31.50 -3.74
CA ALA A 341 10.48 -30.19 -3.88
C ALA A 341 10.83 -29.64 -2.49
N ASP A 342 12.04 -29.13 -2.30
CA ASP A 342 12.41 -28.45 -1.06
C ASP A 342 11.86 -27.04 -1.07
N LEU A 343 11.10 -26.67 -0.04
CA LEU A 343 10.46 -25.36 0.06
C LEU A 343 11.43 -24.17 0.18
N ARG A 344 12.70 -24.45 0.44
CA ARG A 344 13.77 -23.44 0.44
C ARG A 344 14.22 -23.08 -0.98
N THR A 345 13.90 -23.92 -1.97
CA THR A 345 14.19 -23.64 -3.38
C THR A 345 13.36 -22.48 -3.89
N ASN A 346 13.98 -21.58 -4.67
CA ASN A 346 13.25 -20.62 -5.47
C ASN A 346 12.43 -21.34 -6.54
N SER A 347 11.24 -20.86 -6.77
CA SER A 347 10.25 -21.50 -7.65
C SER A 347 9.79 -20.55 -8.76
N GLY A 348 9.31 -21.09 -9.84
CA GLY A 348 8.82 -20.29 -10.97
C GLY A 348 8.66 -21.12 -12.25
N PRO A 349 8.06 -20.54 -13.29
CA PRO A 349 7.86 -21.21 -14.58
C PRO A 349 9.18 -21.54 -15.30
N GLU A 350 10.29 -20.92 -14.89
CA GLU A 350 11.63 -21.12 -15.44
C GLU A 350 12.36 -22.34 -14.86
N LEU A 351 11.84 -22.90 -13.76
CA LEU A 351 12.46 -24.07 -13.12
C LEU A 351 12.31 -25.28 -14.02
N ASP A 352 13.44 -25.93 -14.38
CA ASP A 352 13.42 -27.09 -15.26
C ASP A 352 13.36 -28.41 -14.51
N LEU A 353 14.24 -28.60 -13.53
CA LEU A 353 14.42 -29.85 -12.81
C LEU A 353 14.71 -29.58 -11.34
N ILE A 354 14.51 -30.62 -10.52
CA ILE A 354 15.07 -30.65 -9.16
C ILE A 354 16.00 -31.84 -8.98
N ALA A 355 17.01 -31.66 -8.11
CA ALA A 355 17.91 -32.73 -7.68
C ALA A 355 18.11 -32.65 -6.16
N PRO A 356 18.60 -33.73 -5.50
CA PRO A 356 18.78 -33.74 -4.06
C PRO A 356 19.51 -32.52 -3.52
N TRP A 357 18.85 -31.87 -2.56
CA TRP A 357 19.31 -30.64 -1.90
C TRP A 357 20.53 -30.90 -1.00
N LYS A 358 20.54 -32.03 -0.26
CA LYS A 358 21.55 -32.38 0.70
C LYS A 358 22.52 -33.42 0.16
N VAL A 359 23.78 -33.10 0.14
CA VAL A 359 24.85 -33.97 -0.36
C VAL A 359 25.97 -34.18 0.68
N TYR A 360 26.73 -35.23 0.51
CA TYR A 360 28.03 -35.42 1.19
C TYR A 360 29.13 -35.30 0.12
N THR A 361 30.02 -34.32 0.26
CA THR A 361 30.93 -33.89 -0.80
C THR A 361 32.34 -33.55 -0.25
N THR A 362 33.27 -33.20 -1.14
CA THR A 362 34.63 -32.77 -0.83
C THR A 362 34.69 -31.44 -0.10
N LYS A 363 35.69 -31.27 0.77
CA LYS A 363 35.93 -30.06 1.56
C LYS A 363 37.30 -29.46 1.26
N LEU A 364 37.38 -28.12 1.19
CA LEU A 364 38.63 -27.38 1.04
C LEU A 364 39.68 -27.79 2.10
N GLY A 365 40.91 -27.97 1.66
CA GLY A 365 42.03 -28.43 2.53
C GLY A 365 42.02 -29.93 2.81
N GLY A 366 41.20 -30.70 2.08
CA GLY A 366 41.07 -32.15 2.22
C GLY A 366 39.91 -32.57 3.13
N GLY A 367 39.46 -33.80 2.99
CA GLY A 367 38.34 -34.36 3.73
C GLY A 367 36.97 -34.11 3.07
N TYR A 368 35.91 -34.31 3.84
CA TYR A 368 34.55 -34.39 3.31
C TYR A 368 33.54 -33.89 4.34
N HIS A 369 32.44 -33.33 3.90
CA HIS A 369 31.37 -32.82 4.76
C HIS A 369 30.00 -32.96 4.12
N TYR A 370 28.94 -32.76 4.91
CA TYR A 370 27.58 -32.52 4.39
C TYR A 370 27.44 -31.06 4.03
N ASP A 371 26.79 -30.84 2.91
CA ASP A 371 26.44 -29.49 2.44
C ASP A 371 25.05 -29.49 1.82
N GLU A 372 24.39 -28.31 1.75
CA GLU A 372 23.01 -28.18 1.35
C GLU A 372 22.81 -26.96 0.43
N GLY A 373 21.93 -27.08 -0.55
CA GLY A 373 21.54 -25.98 -1.42
C GLY A 373 21.26 -26.38 -2.86
N THR A 374 20.63 -25.50 -3.62
CA THR A 374 20.49 -25.65 -5.08
C THR A 374 21.84 -25.65 -5.79
N SER A 375 22.85 -25.00 -5.17
CA SER A 375 24.24 -25.04 -5.61
C SER A 375 24.84 -26.45 -5.64
N LEU A 376 24.32 -27.39 -4.85
CA LEU A 376 24.73 -28.81 -4.83
C LEU A 376 23.76 -29.68 -5.68
N ALA A 377 22.60 -29.18 -6.05
CA ALA A 377 21.67 -29.84 -6.97
C ALA A 377 22.11 -29.66 -8.44
N ALA A 378 22.52 -28.46 -8.84
CA ALA A 378 22.97 -28.15 -10.19
C ALA A 378 24.14 -29.03 -10.69
N PRO A 379 25.21 -29.32 -9.91
CA PRO A 379 26.28 -30.20 -10.33
C PRO A 379 25.85 -31.64 -10.56
N GLN A 380 24.81 -32.14 -9.90
CA GLN A 380 24.26 -33.47 -10.17
C GLN A 380 23.65 -33.54 -11.56
N VAL A 381 22.93 -32.49 -11.99
CA VAL A 381 22.36 -32.38 -13.34
C VAL A 381 23.45 -32.24 -14.39
N ALA A 382 24.51 -31.49 -14.08
CA ALA A 382 25.67 -31.35 -14.98
C ALA A 382 26.40 -32.66 -15.23
N ALA A 383 26.62 -33.44 -14.19
CA ALA A 383 27.21 -34.77 -14.33
C ALA A 383 26.30 -35.73 -15.11
N ALA A 384 24.99 -35.70 -14.89
CA ALA A 384 24.04 -36.48 -15.66
C ALA A 384 24.02 -36.05 -17.15
N ALA A 385 24.07 -34.73 -17.43
CA ALA A 385 24.19 -34.18 -18.78
C ALA A 385 25.44 -34.73 -19.49
N ALA A 386 26.59 -34.77 -18.80
CA ALA A 386 27.82 -35.30 -19.36
C ALA A 386 27.74 -36.80 -19.67
N LEU A 387 27.16 -37.62 -18.78
CA LEU A 387 26.94 -39.05 -19.03
C LEU A 387 26.07 -39.29 -20.27
N VAL A 388 25.00 -38.50 -20.43
CA VAL A 388 24.10 -38.57 -21.58
C VAL A 388 24.80 -38.11 -22.86
N TRP A 389 25.35 -36.89 -22.83
CA TRP A 389 25.94 -36.26 -24.03
C TRP A 389 27.18 -36.99 -24.53
N GLY A 390 27.93 -37.62 -23.63
CA GLY A 390 29.06 -38.47 -24.01
C GLY A 390 28.73 -39.71 -24.80
N GLN A 391 27.49 -40.19 -24.72
CA GLN A 391 27.02 -41.34 -25.52
C GLN A 391 26.62 -40.94 -26.94
N ASP A 392 26.22 -39.70 -27.15
CA ASP A 392 25.89 -39.15 -28.47
C ASP A 392 26.37 -37.68 -28.57
N ARG A 393 27.58 -37.51 -29.11
CA ARG A 393 28.25 -36.20 -29.28
C ARG A 393 27.62 -35.32 -30.35
N GLN A 394 26.65 -35.83 -31.11
CA GLN A 394 25.97 -35.07 -32.12
C GLN A 394 24.81 -34.25 -31.56
N MET A 395 24.38 -34.53 -30.33
CA MET A 395 23.35 -33.75 -29.64
C MET A 395 23.77 -32.31 -29.44
N LYS A 396 22.80 -31.44 -29.55
CA LYS A 396 22.95 -30.00 -29.23
C LYS A 396 22.58 -29.73 -27.76
N PRO A 397 23.03 -28.64 -27.14
CA PRO A 397 22.69 -28.33 -25.77
C PRO A 397 21.18 -28.44 -25.46
N TYR A 398 20.31 -27.92 -26.33
CA TYR A 398 18.88 -28.00 -26.14
C TYR A 398 18.30 -29.45 -26.20
N GLU A 399 18.95 -30.38 -26.97
CA GLU A 399 18.54 -31.78 -27.02
C GLU A 399 18.91 -32.50 -25.71
N VAL A 400 20.07 -32.18 -25.14
CA VAL A 400 20.50 -32.69 -23.82
C VAL A 400 19.52 -32.21 -22.76
N ARG A 401 19.20 -30.90 -22.72
CA ARG A 401 18.18 -30.35 -21.81
C ARG A 401 16.84 -31.09 -21.96
N THR A 402 16.38 -31.30 -23.18
CA THR A 402 15.13 -32.00 -23.47
C THR A 402 15.14 -33.44 -22.96
N LEU A 403 16.24 -34.16 -23.15
CA LEU A 403 16.37 -35.54 -22.70
C LEU A 403 16.34 -35.66 -21.17
N LEU A 404 17.02 -34.77 -20.47
CA LEU A 404 16.98 -34.71 -19.00
C LEU A 404 15.57 -34.39 -18.46
N LYS A 405 14.87 -33.42 -19.08
CA LYS A 405 13.48 -33.09 -18.74
C LYS A 405 12.50 -34.24 -18.99
N GLN A 406 12.58 -34.92 -20.14
CA GLN A 406 11.69 -36.03 -20.48
C GLN A 406 11.92 -37.30 -19.64
N THR A 407 13.07 -37.45 -19.02
CA THR A 407 13.43 -38.62 -18.19
C THR A 407 13.34 -38.33 -16.69
N ALA A 408 13.06 -37.13 -16.31
CA ALA A 408 12.81 -36.76 -14.91
C ALA A 408 11.60 -37.53 -14.36
N ARG A 409 11.65 -37.86 -13.08
CA ARG A 409 10.52 -38.43 -12.39
C ARG A 409 9.56 -37.30 -11.99
N ASP A 410 8.42 -37.22 -12.67
CA ASP A 410 7.35 -36.27 -12.39
C ASP A 410 6.91 -36.40 -10.91
N ILE A 411 6.92 -35.28 -10.19
CA ILE A 411 6.50 -35.17 -8.79
C ILE A 411 5.67 -33.90 -8.63
N GLY A 412 4.73 -33.93 -7.69
CA GLY A 412 3.84 -32.78 -7.52
C GLY A 412 2.66 -32.80 -8.49
N SER A 413 2.42 -31.71 -9.19
CA SER A 413 1.36 -31.61 -10.20
C SER A 413 1.83 -32.25 -11.52
N LYS A 414 0.95 -32.99 -12.17
CA LYS A 414 1.32 -33.72 -13.41
C LYS A 414 1.87 -32.77 -14.49
N GLY A 415 3.04 -33.14 -15.03
CA GLY A 415 3.77 -32.34 -16.02
C GLY A 415 4.62 -31.27 -15.37
N HIS A 416 4.93 -30.18 -16.10
CA HIS A 416 5.71 -29.09 -15.54
C HIS A 416 4.92 -28.30 -14.48
N ASP A 417 5.49 -28.11 -13.29
CA ASP A 417 4.98 -27.20 -12.26
C ASP A 417 6.08 -26.27 -11.70
N ASN A 418 5.68 -25.18 -11.07
CA ASN A 418 6.61 -24.12 -10.62
C ASN A 418 7.51 -24.53 -9.43
N LEU A 419 7.20 -25.63 -8.72
CA LEU A 419 7.94 -26.08 -7.52
C LEU A 419 8.99 -27.14 -7.86
N SER A 420 8.74 -27.97 -8.87
CA SER A 420 9.58 -29.11 -9.23
C SER A 420 10.03 -29.15 -10.72
N GLY A 421 9.60 -28.15 -11.51
CA GLY A 421 9.84 -28.16 -12.95
C GLY A 421 9.22 -29.41 -13.62
N TYR A 422 9.98 -30.15 -14.41
CA TYR A 422 9.59 -31.43 -14.96
C TYR A 422 9.78 -32.61 -13.98
N GLY A 423 10.33 -32.37 -12.79
CA GLY A 423 10.45 -33.36 -11.74
C GLY A 423 11.88 -33.62 -11.28
N LEU A 424 12.05 -34.72 -10.54
CA LEU A 424 13.31 -35.13 -9.94
C LEU A 424 14.20 -35.83 -10.96
N LEU A 425 15.45 -35.39 -11.08
CA LEU A 425 16.50 -36.02 -11.91
C LEU A 425 16.57 -37.53 -11.73
N GLN A 426 16.61 -38.29 -12.84
CA GLN A 426 16.83 -39.73 -12.88
C GLN A 426 17.94 -40.08 -13.90
N VAL A 427 19.15 -40.22 -13.38
CA VAL A 427 20.34 -40.46 -14.21
C VAL A 427 20.28 -41.81 -14.95
N ASP A 428 19.77 -42.86 -14.29
CA ASP A 428 19.63 -44.20 -14.90
C ASP A 428 18.62 -44.24 -16.04
N LEU A 429 17.58 -43.44 -15.99
CA LEU A 429 16.62 -43.32 -17.07
C LEU A 429 17.20 -42.48 -18.21
N ALA A 430 17.92 -41.38 -17.87
CA ALA A 430 18.50 -40.50 -18.87
C ALA A 430 19.58 -41.20 -19.73
N VAL A 431 20.48 -41.97 -19.14
CA VAL A 431 21.54 -42.67 -19.87
C VAL A 431 21.03 -43.82 -20.76
N LYS A 432 19.79 -44.30 -20.55
CA LYS A 432 19.16 -45.37 -21.35
C LYS A 432 18.20 -44.82 -22.39
N ALA A 433 17.76 -43.59 -22.22
CA ALA A 433 16.78 -43.02 -23.12
C ALA A 433 17.41 -42.53 -24.43
N LYS A 434 16.56 -42.43 -25.44
CA LYS A 434 16.85 -41.68 -26.67
C LYS A 434 15.96 -40.46 -26.70
N THR A 435 16.50 -39.38 -27.17
CA THR A 435 15.73 -38.14 -27.34
C THR A 435 14.56 -38.43 -28.27
N LYS A 436 13.35 -38.17 -27.80
CA LYS A 436 12.16 -38.15 -28.65
C LYS A 436 11.95 -36.67 -29.01
N LEU A 437 11.79 -36.41 -30.33
CA LEU A 437 11.50 -35.07 -30.79
C LEU A 437 10.18 -34.56 -30.23
N ASP A 438 9.22 -35.44 -30.02
CA ASP A 438 7.98 -35.19 -29.31
C ASP A 438 7.86 -36.07 -28.07
N HIS A 439 8.34 -35.55 -26.96
CA HIS A 439 8.28 -36.25 -25.68
C HIS A 439 6.96 -35.99 -24.93
N ARG A 440 6.14 -35.08 -25.45
CA ARG A 440 4.86 -34.70 -24.83
C ARG A 440 3.70 -35.56 -25.25
N GLU A 441 3.91 -36.45 -26.24
CA GLU A 441 2.90 -37.41 -26.63
C GLU A 441 2.56 -38.44 -25.51
N PRO A 442 1.25 -38.77 -25.33
CA PRO A 442 0.13 -38.32 -26.13
C PRO A 442 -0.45 -36.98 -25.67
N ASN A 443 -0.44 -35.97 -26.55
CA ASN A 443 -1.03 -34.65 -26.30
C ASN A 443 -2.13 -34.29 -27.33
N ASN A 444 -2.78 -35.28 -27.88
CA ASN A 444 -3.74 -35.21 -29.01
C ASN A 444 -5.15 -34.70 -28.68
N SER A 445 -5.39 -34.21 -27.46
CA SER A 445 -6.67 -33.67 -27.02
C SER A 445 -6.52 -32.56 -25.95
N GLU A 446 -7.57 -31.77 -25.75
CA GLU A 446 -7.61 -30.76 -24.72
C GLU A 446 -7.34 -31.33 -23.30
N LYS A 447 -7.82 -32.55 -23.02
CA LYS A 447 -7.60 -33.23 -21.72
C LYS A 447 -6.17 -33.71 -21.52
N SER A 448 -5.46 -34.02 -22.60
CA SER A 448 -4.06 -34.46 -22.59
C SER A 448 -3.08 -33.35 -23.00
N ALA A 449 -3.57 -32.12 -23.11
CA ALA A 449 -2.74 -31.00 -23.49
C ALA A 449 -1.52 -30.80 -22.55
N SER A 450 -0.35 -30.65 -23.15
CA SER A 450 0.91 -30.43 -22.43
C SER A 450 1.06 -28.97 -22.04
N LYS A 451 1.58 -28.69 -20.85
CA LYS A 451 1.92 -27.32 -20.43
C LYS A 451 3.03 -26.78 -21.33
N LEU A 452 2.83 -25.61 -21.88
CA LEU A 452 3.84 -24.82 -22.57
C LEU A 452 4.25 -23.68 -21.63
N PRO A 453 5.41 -23.78 -20.94
CA PRO A 453 5.87 -22.71 -20.05
C PRO A 453 6.01 -21.41 -20.84
N LEU A 454 5.76 -20.29 -20.18
CA LEU A 454 5.97 -18.97 -20.80
C LEU A 454 7.45 -18.77 -21.12
N GLN A 455 7.72 -18.10 -22.24
CA GLN A 455 9.05 -17.83 -22.76
C GLN A 455 9.87 -19.08 -23.10
N ALA A 456 9.23 -20.24 -23.10
CA ALA A 456 9.88 -21.50 -23.46
C ALA A 456 10.07 -21.63 -24.98
N LYS A 457 11.14 -22.32 -25.32
CA LYS A 457 11.43 -22.84 -26.68
C LYS A 457 11.33 -24.35 -26.60
N GLU A 458 10.31 -24.92 -27.26
CA GLU A 458 9.99 -26.32 -27.16
C GLU A 458 10.03 -26.98 -28.53
N GLN A 459 10.62 -28.18 -28.59
CA GLN A 459 10.67 -28.98 -29.80
C GLN A 459 9.62 -30.10 -29.76
N ALA A 460 8.89 -30.27 -30.84
CA ALA A 460 7.85 -31.29 -31.00
C ALA A 460 7.75 -31.76 -32.45
N GLU A 461 6.84 -32.66 -32.73
CA GLU A 461 6.67 -33.25 -34.03
C GLU A 461 5.23 -33.66 -34.32
N LEU A 462 4.67 -33.12 -35.40
CA LEU A 462 3.46 -33.69 -35.98
C LEU A 462 3.85 -34.97 -36.68
N SER A 463 3.61 -36.11 -36.04
CA SER A 463 4.10 -37.46 -36.45
C SER A 463 3.44 -38.02 -37.71
N ASN A 464 2.24 -37.54 -38.03
CA ASN A 464 1.46 -37.95 -39.19
C ASN A 464 0.43 -36.90 -39.58
N SER A 465 -0.25 -37.12 -40.71
CA SER A 465 -1.18 -36.14 -41.30
C SER A 465 -2.41 -35.78 -40.46
N VAL A 466 -2.80 -36.61 -39.52
CA VAL A 466 -3.99 -36.39 -38.64
C VAL A 466 -3.61 -36.03 -37.20
N ASP A 467 -2.33 -35.96 -36.92
CA ASP A 467 -1.78 -35.61 -35.63
C ASP A 467 -2.15 -34.17 -35.21
N GLN A 468 -2.32 -33.97 -33.91
CA GLN A 468 -2.74 -32.70 -33.32
C GLN A 468 -2.06 -32.51 -31.98
N ASP A 469 -1.16 -31.54 -31.91
CA ASP A 469 -0.49 -31.23 -30.70
C ASP A 469 -1.29 -30.16 -29.89
N TRP A 470 -1.68 -30.55 -28.68
CA TRP A 470 -2.38 -29.70 -27.78
C TRP A 470 -1.48 -29.22 -26.66
N TYR A 471 -1.41 -27.91 -26.52
CA TYR A 471 -0.71 -27.21 -25.46
C TYR A 471 -1.65 -26.37 -24.64
N TYR A 472 -1.24 -26.05 -23.40
CA TYR A 472 -1.86 -24.97 -22.67
C TYR A 472 -0.79 -24.04 -22.07
N VAL A 473 -1.12 -22.77 -22.03
CA VAL A 473 -0.35 -21.70 -21.37
C VAL A 473 -1.15 -21.22 -20.17
N GLU A 474 -0.49 -20.98 -19.07
CA GLU A 474 -1.04 -20.29 -17.91
C GLU A 474 -0.57 -18.84 -17.95
N ALA A 475 -1.43 -17.92 -18.40
CA ALA A 475 -1.13 -16.52 -18.45
C ALA A 475 -1.21 -15.93 -17.04
N PRO A 476 -0.13 -15.29 -16.52
CA PRO A 476 -0.13 -14.73 -15.18
C PRO A 476 -1.02 -13.51 -15.06
N TYR A 477 -1.25 -12.81 -16.18
CA TYR A 477 -2.08 -11.60 -16.29
C TYR A 477 -2.84 -11.61 -17.61
N SER A 478 -3.78 -10.69 -17.76
CA SER A 478 -4.40 -10.42 -19.06
C SER A 478 -3.38 -9.78 -20.01
N GLY A 479 -3.37 -10.22 -21.27
CA GLY A 479 -2.37 -9.77 -22.24
C GLY A 479 -2.45 -10.51 -23.57
N GLU A 480 -1.29 -10.76 -24.13
CA GLU A 480 -1.11 -11.46 -25.39
C GLU A 480 -0.07 -12.58 -25.25
N VAL A 481 -0.36 -13.73 -25.85
CA VAL A 481 0.63 -14.79 -26.08
C VAL A 481 1.00 -14.77 -27.55
N VAL A 482 2.28 -14.55 -27.83
CA VAL A 482 2.85 -14.61 -29.19
C VAL A 482 3.48 -15.97 -29.34
N LEU A 483 2.94 -16.80 -30.26
CA LEU A 483 3.49 -18.11 -30.62
C LEU A 483 4.23 -17.98 -31.94
N LYS A 484 5.50 -18.40 -31.97
CA LYS A 484 6.30 -18.53 -33.18
C LYS A 484 6.46 -20.02 -33.50
N TYR A 485 6.00 -20.43 -34.69
CA TYR A 485 6.14 -21.79 -35.18
C TYR A 485 7.26 -21.85 -36.20
N GLU A 486 8.26 -22.70 -35.98
CA GLU A 486 9.40 -22.91 -36.88
C GLU A 486 9.55 -24.42 -37.17
N ALA A 487 9.25 -24.81 -38.37
CA ALA A 487 9.48 -26.20 -38.79
C ALA A 487 10.97 -26.51 -38.97
N ILE A 488 11.41 -27.64 -38.46
CA ILE A 488 12.75 -28.20 -38.68
C ILE A 488 12.67 -28.99 -40.00
N LEU A 489 13.17 -28.37 -41.09
CA LEU A 489 13.05 -28.94 -42.42
C LEU A 489 14.32 -29.70 -42.80
N PRO A 490 14.26 -31.05 -43.05
CA PRO A 490 15.34 -31.78 -43.64
C PRO A 490 15.68 -31.24 -45.02
N LYS A 491 16.95 -31.38 -45.44
CA LYS A 491 17.41 -30.91 -46.77
C LYS A 491 16.51 -31.44 -47.89
N GLY A 492 15.92 -30.53 -48.67
CA GLY A 492 15.07 -30.86 -49.82
C GLY A 492 13.59 -31.07 -49.49
N LYS A 493 13.17 -30.86 -48.21
CA LYS A 493 11.75 -30.88 -47.81
C LYS A 493 11.19 -29.45 -47.80
N SER A 494 9.93 -29.33 -48.25
CA SER A 494 9.15 -28.09 -48.19
C SER A 494 8.39 -28.00 -46.88
N PHE A 495 8.06 -26.78 -46.47
CA PHE A 495 7.22 -26.51 -45.35
C PHE A 495 5.74 -26.89 -45.62
N ASP A 496 5.16 -27.72 -44.77
CA ASP A 496 3.72 -27.99 -44.74
C ASP A 496 2.99 -27.01 -43.84
N PRO A 497 2.06 -26.18 -44.37
CA PRO A 497 1.32 -25.23 -43.57
C PRO A 497 0.56 -25.85 -42.39
N VAL A 498 0.55 -25.18 -41.22
CA VAL A 498 -0.16 -25.61 -40.03
C VAL A 498 -1.22 -24.58 -39.62
N VAL A 499 -2.23 -25.04 -38.89
CA VAL A 499 -3.22 -24.19 -38.24
C VAL A 499 -2.98 -24.20 -36.73
N VAL A 500 -2.84 -23.03 -36.15
CA VAL A 500 -2.79 -22.83 -34.71
C VAL A 500 -4.13 -22.29 -34.27
N THR A 501 -4.79 -23.00 -33.36
CA THR A 501 -6.13 -22.66 -32.84
C THR A 501 -6.09 -22.42 -31.35
N GLN A 502 -6.55 -21.26 -30.91
CA GLN A 502 -6.77 -20.97 -29.52
C GLN A 502 -8.18 -21.41 -29.07
N LEU A 503 -8.25 -22.13 -27.96
CA LEU A 503 -9.51 -22.50 -27.31
C LEU A 503 -9.55 -21.99 -25.87
N VAL A 504 -10.75 -21.56 -25.49
CA VAL A 504 -11.05 -21.13 -24.11
C VAL A 504 -12.32 -21.85 -23.68
N ASN A 505 -12.25 -22.61 -22.61
CA ASN A 505 -13.37 -23.45 -22.14
C ASN A 505 -13.97 -24.35 -23.25
N GLY A 506 -13.12 -24.97 -24.03
CA GLY A 506 -13.50 -25.87 -25.14
C GLY A 506 -14.07 -25.18 -26.38
N LYS A 507 -14.12 -23.84 -26.41
CA LYS A 507 -14.61 -23.09 -27.58
C LYS A 507 -13.47 -22.42 -28.33
N VAL A 508 -13.48 -22.53 -29.65
CA VAL A 508 -12.52 -21.82 -30.50
C VAL A 508 -12.73 -20.31 -30.36
N ARG A 509 -11.68 -19.62 -29.98
CA ARG A 509 -11.64 -18.16 -29.91
C ARG A 509 -10.99 -17.53 -31.14
N GLN A 510 -9.87 -18.09 -31.55
CA GLN A 510 -9.12 -17.63 -32.73
C GLN A 510 -8.45 -18.82 -33.42
N SER A 511 -8.30 -18.76 -34.73
CA SER A 511 -7.53 -19.74 -35.54
C SER A 511 -6.75 -19.01 -36.60
N GLU A 512 -5.46 -19.33 -36.71
CA GLU A 512 -4.54 -18.73 -37.68
C GLU A 512 -3.80 -19.82 -38.47
N THR A 513 -3.64 -19.61 -39.76
CA THR A 513 -2.85 -20.50 -40.61
C THR A 513 -1.43 -19.96 -40.80
N VAL A 514 -0.46 -20.74 -40.38
CA VAL A 514 0.97 -20.50 -40.65
C VAL A 514 1.27 -21.00 -42.04
N LYS A 515 1.42 -20.10 -42.98
CA LYS A 515 1.74 -20.38 -44.39
C LYS A 515 3.23 -20.26 -44.71
N THR A 516 4.00 -19.59 -43.85
CA THR A 516 5.43 -19.35 -43.98
C THR A 516 6.14 -19.81 -42.71
N ASN A 517 7.23 -20.53 -42.86
CA ASN A 517 8.05 -20.98 -41.75
C ASN A 517 8.59 -19.80 -40.93
N GLY A 518 8.58 -19.91 -39.60
CA GLY A 518 9.04 -18.87 -38.68
C GLY A 518 8.05 -17.74 -38.43
N LYS A 519 6.77 -17.89 -38.85
CA LYS A 519 5.73 -16.89 -38.59
C LYS A 519 5.33 -16.85 -37.11
N SER A 520 5.26 -15.67 -36.56
CA SER A 520 4.66 -15.40 -35.24
C SER A 520 3.17 -15.12 -35.36
N ILE A 521 2.40 -15.56 -34.38
CA ILE A 521 0.94 -15.35 -34.23
C ILE A 521 0.66 -14.81 -32.84
N THR A 522 -0.14 -13.79 -32.78
CA THR A 522 -0.55 -13.17 -31.51
C THR A 522 -1.96 -13.57 -31.11
N PHE A 523 -2.14 -14.02 -29.87
CA PHE A 523 -3.40 -14.43 -29.28
C PHE A 523 -3.67 -13.62 -28.02
N ALA A 524 -4.84 -12.96 -27.96
CA ALA A 524 -5.26 -12.28 -26.74
C ALA A 524 -5.63 -13.31 -25.66
N VAL A 525 -5.17 -13.09 -24.43
CA VAL A 525 -5.41 -13.95 -23.28
C VAL A 525 -5.89 -13.13 -22.09
N ASN A 526 -6.72 -13.73 -21.25
CA ASN A 526 -6.97 -13.24 -19.90
C ASN A 526 -6.05 -13.99 -18.93
N GLU A 527 -5.96 -13.56 -17.69
CA GLU A 527 -5.34 -14.36 -16.64
C GLU A 527 -5.94 -15.77 -16.60
N GLY A 528 -5.07 -16.79 -16.46
CA GLY A 528 -5.45 -18.19 -16.35
C GLY A 528 -5.08 -19.06 -17.57
N LYS A 529 -5.74 -20.20 -17.69
CA LYS A 529 -5.38 -21.26 -18.63
C LYS A 529 -6.01 -21.05 -20.01
N HIS A 530 -5.16 -21.12 -21.06
CA HIS A 530 -5.53 -21.05 -22.47
C HIS A 530 -4.96 -22.25 -23.23
N HIS A 531 -5.80 -22.93 -23.99
CA HIS A 531 -5.38 -24.07 -24.80
C HIS A 531 -5.07 -23.62 -26.23
N PHE A 532 -4.04 -24.25 -26.80
CA PHE A 532 -3.61 -24.08 -28.19
C PHE A 532 -3.51 -25.43 -28.84
N LYS A 533 -4.08 -25.55 -30.03
CA LYS A 533 -3.98 -26.74 -30.86
C LYS A 533 -3.20 -26.42 -32.11
N ILE A 534 -2.22 -27.22 -32.45
CA ILE A 534 -1.45 -27.19 -33.68
C ILE A 534 -1.80 -28.43 -34.52
N ALA A 535 -2.10 -28.27 -35.81
CA ALA A 535 -2.40 -29.35 -36.72
C ALA A 535 -2.08 -28.92 -38.16
N PHE A 536 -1.85 -29.87 -39.05
CA PHE A 536 -1.67 -29.56 -40.46
C PHE A 536 -2.90 -28.87 -41.06
N ALA A 537 -2.66 -27.83 -41.89
CA ALA A 537 -3.73 -27.12 -42.59
C ALA A 537 -4.35 -28.00 -43.69
N ASN A 538 -3.57 -28.89 -44.32
CA ASN A 538 -4.02 -29.87 -45.30
C ASN A 538 -3.56 -31.28 -44.94
N PRO A 539 -4.36 -32.03 -44.18
CA PRO A 539 -4.02 -33.40 -43.78
C PRO A 539 -3.79 -34.37 -44.94
N LYS A 540 -4.33 -34.06 -46.13
CA LYS A 540 -4.22 -34.98 -47.30
C LYS A 540 -2.84 -34.97 -47.97
N SER A 541 -2.09 -33.89 -47.85
CA SER A 541 -0.75 -33.71 -48.47
C SER A 541 0.39 -33.74 -47.46
N ALA A 542 0.12 -33.51 -46.19
CA ALA A 542 1.12 -33.48 -45.13
C ALA A 542 1.48 -34.88 -44.65
N THR A 543 2.73 -35.08 -44.21
CA THR A 543 3.20 -36.37 -43.71
C THR A 543 3.68 -36.27 -42.28
N LYS A 544 4.87 -35.75 -42.07
CA LYS A 544 5.55 -35.64 -40.78
C LYS A 544 6.38 -34.36 -40.78
N GLN A 545 6.30 -33.56 -39.69
CA GLN A 545 7.04 -32.34 -39.59
C GLN A 545 7.44 -32.05 -38.14
N ALA A 546 8.73 -32.11 -37.88
CA ALA A 546 9.29 -31.63 -36.64
C ALA A 546 9.26 -30.08 -36.62
N TYR A 547 9.07 -29.50 -35.45
CA TYR A 547 9.01 -28.05 -35.28
C TYR A 547 9.55 -27.60 -33.94
N VAL A 548 9.87 -26.32 -33.86
CA VAL A 548 10.12 -25.59 -32.62
C VAL A 548 8.98 -24.62 -32.42
N LEU A 549 8.39 -24.64 -31.24
CA LEU A 549 7.40 -23.68 -30.79
C LEU A 549 8.03 -22.76 -29.75
N THR A 550 8.11 -21.48 -30.04
CA THR A 550 8.54 -20.47 -29.09
C THR A 550 7.34 -19.66 -28.67
N ASN A 551 7.22 -19.33 -27.41
CA ASN A 551 6.17 -18.44 -26.92
C ASN A 551 6.75 -17.24 -26.19
N GLN A 552 6.04 -16.11 -26.26
CA GLN A 552 6.32 -14.90 -25.49
C GLN A 552 5.01 -14.36 -24.95
N PHE A 553 4.98 -14.02 -23.68
CA PHE A 553 3.85 -13.32 -23.07
C PHE A 553 4.12 -11.82 -23.07
N ARG A 554 3.08 -11.04 -23.40
CA ARG A 554 3.06 -9.58 -23.29
C ARG A 554 1.88 -9.17 -22.44
N MET A 555 2.14 -8.55 -21.31
CA MET A 555 1.10 -8.06 -20.41
C MET A 555 0.31 -6.93 -21.07
N LYS A 556 -0.98 -6.89 -20.83
CA LYS A 556 -1.83 -5.79 -21.30
C LYS A 556 -1.55 -4.55 -20.47
N ALA A 557 -1.39 -3.40 -21.12
CA ALA A 557 -1.31 -2.09 -20.49
C ALA A 557 -2.52 -1.83 -19.58
N ASP A 558 -2.27 -1.17 -18.46
CA ASP A 558 -3.33 -0.76 -17.54
C ASP A 558 -4.15 0.44 -18.08
N ARG A 559 -5.11 0.89 -17.29
CA ARG A 559 -6.05 1.97 -17.70
C ARG A 559 -5.47 3.38 -17.61
N TYR A 560 -4.28 3.53 -17.05
CA TYR A 560 -3.65 4.85 -16.86
C TYR A 560 -2.76 5.23 -18.02
N GLU A 561 -2.46 4.27 -18.88
CA GLU A 561 -1.64 4.45 -20.07
C GLU A 561 -2.32 5.30 -21.18
N PRO A 562 -1.52 6.09 -21.90
CA PRO A 562 -0.08 6.29 -21.78
C PRO A 562 0.29 7.32 -20.69
N ASN A 563 1.16 6.96 -19.74
CA ASN A 563 1.64 7.83 -18.67
C ASN A 563 3.16 7.69 -18.40
N ASP A 564 3.94 7.24 -19.39
CA ASP A 564 5.39 7.05 -19.28
C ASP A 564 6.21 8.35 -19.07
N LYS A 565 5.64 9.49 -19.34
CA LYS A 565 6.32 10.79 -19.26
C LYS A 565 5.59 11.74 -18.31
N MET A 566 6.34 12.60 -17.65
CA MET A 566 5.77 13.63 -16.78
C MET A 566 4.72 14.50 -17.49
N SER A 567 4.88 14.76 -18.80
CA SER A 567 3.91 15.50 -19.62
C SER A 567 2.61 14.73 -19.91
N GLN A 568 2.63 13.41 -19.74
CA GLN A 568 1.52 12.48 -19.93
C GLN A 568 0.94 11.98 -18.59
N ALA A 569 1.44 12.52 -17.46
CA ALA A 569 1.08 12.07 -16.12
C ALA A 569 -0.45 12.01 -15.92
N TYR A 570 -0.93 10.86 -15.43
CA TYR A 570 -2.35 10.67 -15.16
C TYR A 570 -2.80 11.48 -13.94
N VAL A 571 -3.91 12.21 -14.08
CA VAL A 571 -4.41 13.10 -13.03
C VAL A 571 -5.14 12.31 -11.95
N LEU A 572 -4.63 12.34 -10.72
CA LEU A 572 -5.25 11.75 -9.55
C LEU A 572 -5.92 12.82 -8.68
N PRO A 573 -7.07 12.53 -8.05
CA PRO A 573 -7.70 13.45 -7.11
C PRO A 573 -6.86 13.62 -5.82
N PRO A 574 -6.84 14.83 -5.19
CA PRO A 574 -6.08 15.09 -3.96
C PRO A 574 -6.78 14.52 -2.71
N ARG A 575 -6.75 13.23 -2.55
CA ARG A 575 -7.35 12.50 -1.42
C ARG A 575 -6.62 11.19 -1.15
N THR A 576 -6.81 10.61 0.01
CA THR A 576 -6.42 9.23 0.32
C THR A 576 -7.08 8.28 -0.66
N GLN A 577 -6.26 7.45 -1.34
CA GLN A 577 -6.70 6.53 -2.38
C GLN A 577 -5.65 5.46 -2.67
N GLN A 578 -6.09 4.39 -3.34
CA GLN A 578 -5.25 3.35 -3.89
C GLN A 578 -5.37 3.33 -5.42
N VAL A 579 -4.23 3.23 -6.08
CA VAL A 579 -4.09 3.02 -7.53
C VAL A 579 -3.53 1.63 -7.75
N VAL A 580 -4.13 0.86 -8.65
CA VAL A 580 -3.60 -0.42 -9.09
C VAL A 580 -3.20 -0.26 -10.54
N GLY A 581 -1.91 -0.28 -10.81
CA GLY A 581 -1.32 -0.21 -12.13
C GLY A 581 -0.44 -1.43 -12.41
N ASN A 582 0.24 -1.44 -13.53
CA ASN A 582 1.14 -2.54 -13.88
C ASN A 582 2.35 -2.08 -14.69
N PHE A 583 3.43 -2.84 -14.59
CA PHE A 583 4.59 -2.74 -15.45
C PHE A 583 4.42 -3.75 -16.57
N HIS A 584 3.99 -3.32 -17.75
CA HIS A 584 3.60 -4.17 -18.85
C HIS A 584 4.63 -4.28 -19.97
N LYS A 585 5.59 -3.37 -19.98
CA LYS A 585 6.64 -3.27 -20.99
C LYS A 585 7.99 -2.99 -20.36
N GLN A 586 9.00 -3.12 -21.18
CA GLN A 586 10.36 -2.74 -20.81
C GLN A 586 10.44 -1.26 -20.43
N ALA A 587 11.17 -0.95 -19.35
CA ALA A 587 11.38 0.39 -18.84
C ALA A 587 10.10 1.19 -18.57
N ASP A 588 9.07 0.52 -18.20
CA ASP A 588 7.78 1.10 -17.87
C ASP A 588 7.88 2.08 -16.69
N ARG A 589 7.32 3.26 -16.86
CA ARG A 589 7.40 4.34 -15.87
C ARG A 589 6.08 5.05 -15.80
N ASP A 590 5.37 4.83 -14.72
CA ASP A 590 4.06 5.44 -14.54
C ASP A 590 4.13 6.77 -13.82
N TRP A 591 3.74 7.82 -14.53
CA TRP A 591 3.64 9.15 -13.96
C TRP A 591 2.21 9.48 -13.58
N TYR A 592 2.05 9.97 -12.37
CA TYR A 592 0.81 10.52 -11.83
C TYR A 592 1.01 11.97 -11.44
N VAL A 593 -0.04 12.77 -11.51
CA VAL A 593 -0.03 14.16 -11.03
C VAL A 593 -1.21 14.40 -10.10
N VAL A 594 -0.93 15.03 -8.96
CA VAL A 594 -1.93 15.44 -7.97
C VAL A 594 -1.84 16.95 -7.78
N GLU A 595 -2.96 17.65 -7.88
CA GLU A 595 -3.03 19.09 -7.60
C GLU A 595 -3.65 19.32 -6.22
N PHE A 596 -2.81 19.58 -5.22
CA PHE A 596 -3.25 19.92 -3.88
C PHE A 596 -3.64 21.40 -3.82
N LYS A 597 -4.84 21.69 -3.28
CA LYS A 597 -5.33 23.05 -3.09
C LYS A 597 -5.05 23.59 -1.69
N HIS A 598 -4.64 22.72 -0.79
CA HIS A 598 -4.44 23.02 0.63
C HIS A 598 -3.14 22.38 1.10
N HIS A 599 -2.58 22.93 2.18
CA HIS A 599 -1.49 22.30 2.90
C HIS A 599 -1.92 20.94 3.48
N GLY A 600 -1.00 20.05 3.67
CA GLY A 600 -1.26 18.74 4.25
C GLY A 600 -0.02 17.87 4.29
N GLU A 601 -0.19 16.69 4.83
CA GLU A 601 0.82 15.63 4.90
C GLU A 601 0.46 14.53 3.92
N LEU A 602 1.44 14.12 3.12
CA LEU A 602 1.31 13.06 2.14
C LEU A 602 2.29 11.93 2.50
N THR A 603 1.79 10.70 2.61
CA THR A 603 2.61 9.50 2.59
C THR A 603 2.23 8.63 1.41
N ILE A 604 3.21 7.99 0.81
CA ILE A 604 3.03 7.11 -0.34
C ILE A 604 3.68 5.77 -0.01
N SER A 605 2.99 4.68 -0.31
CA SER A 605 3.60 3.35 -0.32
C SER A 605 3.32 2.64 -1.64
N LEU A 606 4.30 1.86 -2.08
CA LEU A 606 4.25 1.12 -3.33
C LEU A 606 4.60 -0.34 -3.07
N SER A 607 3.69 -1.24 -3.35
CA SER A 607 3.91 -2.69 -3.26
C SER A 607 3.67 -3.36 -4.61
N THR A 608 4.36 -4.46 -4.86
CA THR A 608 4.23 -5.27 -6.08
C THR A 608 3.74 -6.67 -5.75
N ASP A 609 3.24 -7.37 -6.73
CA ASP A 609 2.76 -8.75 -6.61
C ASP A 609 3.84 -9.79 -6.94
N THR A 610 5.03 -9.34 -7.32
CA THR A 610 6.18 -10.19 -7.67
C THR A 610 7.46 -9.69 -7.04
N VAL A 611 8.33 -10.63 -6.68
CA VAL A 611 9.69 -10.35 -6.18
C VAL A 611 10.67 -9.94 -7.29
N ARG A 612 10.27 -10.00 -8.56
CA ARG A 612 11.12 -9.59 -9.70
C ARG A 612 11.07 -8.08 -9.97
N ILE A 613 10.31 -7.36 -9.20
CA ILE A 613 10.18 -5.91 -9.32
C ILE A 613 10.73 -5.29 -8.05
N ASP A 614 11.68 -4.42 -8.20
CA ASP A 614 12.15 -3.49 -7.18
C ASP A 614 11.35 -2.19 -7.31
N PRO A 615 10.31 -1.99 -6.46
CA PRO A 615 9.41 -0.86 -6.62
C PRO A 615 10.02 0.42 -6.11
N SER A 616 10.19 1.41 -6.98
CA SER A 616 10.75 2.72 -6.65
C SER A 616 9.70 3.83 -6.83
N ILE A 617 9.71 4.80 -5.91
CA ILE A 617 8.84 5.98 -5.91
C ILE A 617 9.71 7.21 -6.11
N ALA A 618 9.31 8.09 -7.02
CA ALA A 618 9.91 9.41 -7.09
C ALA A 618 8.84 10.49 -7.02
N VAL A 619 9.09 11.55 -6.25
CA VAL A 619 8.14 12.66 -6.06
C VAL A 619 8.80 13.97 -6.42
N GLN A 620 8.10 14.80 -7.21
CA GLN A 620 8.55 16.12 -7.61
C GLN A 620 7.40 17.13 -7.54
N ARG A 621 7.63 18.25 -6.87
CA ARG A 621 6.78 19.43 -7.04
C ARG A 621 7.08 20.09 -8.38
N SER A 622 6.08 20.67 -9.07
CA SER A 622 6.22 21.25 -10.41
C SER A 622 7.40 22.21 -10.60
N THR A 623 7.89 22.82 -9.54
CA THR A 623 9.02 23.75 -9.53
C THR A 623 10.21 23.25 -8.71
N GLY A 624 10.19 21.98 -8.29
CA GLY A 624 11.16 21.39 -7.37
C GLY A 624 12.07 20.34 -8.02
N LYS A 625 13.05 19.86 -7.25
CA LYS A 625 13.90 18.73 -7.62
C LYS A 625 13.09 17.42 -7.47
N LEU A 626 13.35 16.44 -8.33
CA LEU A 626 12.86 15.07 -8.19
C LEU A 626 13.56 14.41 -6.98
N THR A 627 12.77 13.86 -6.06
CA THR A 627 13.29 13.08 -4.92
C THR A 627 12.90 11.64 -5.13
N VAL A 628 13.86 10.75 -5.09
CA VAL A 628 13.67 9.30 -5.25
C VAL A 628 13.65 8.63 -3.87
N TYR A 629 12.74 7.69 -3.70
CA TYR A 629 12.61 6.82 -2.54
C TYR A 629 12.74 5.39 -3.03
N ASP A 630 13.83 4.74 -2.62
CA ASP A 630 14.29 3.44 -3.11
C ASP A 630 15.23 2.86 -2.05
N LYS A 631 14.63 2.35 -0.95
CA LYS A 631 15.35 1.85 0.22
C LYS A 631 15.09 0.39 0.52
N GLN A 632 14.05 -0.16 -0.13
CA GLN A 632 13.60 -1.51 0.15
C GLN A 632 14.01 -2.42 -0.99
N GLY A 633 14.52 -3.27 -1.27
CA GLY A 633 14.86 -4.08 -2.44
C GLY A 633 13.67 -4.90 -2.97
N ASP A 634 13.98 -5.81 -3.85
CA ASP A 634 13.09 -6.64 -4.64
C ASP A 634 11.85 -7.16 -3.91
N GLY A 635 10.70 -6.91 -4.49
CA GLY A 635 9.40 -7.40 -4.02
C GLY A 635 8.93 -6.83 -2.68
N LYS A 636 9.70 -5.94 -2.05
CA LYS A 636 9.33 -5.30 -0.79
C LYS A 636 8.56 -4.01 -1.06
N THR A 637 7.73 -3.63 -0.08
CA THR A 637 6.98 -2.38 -0.18
C THR A 637 7.88 -1.18 0.07
N GLU A 638 7.95 -0.26 -0.90
CA GLU A 638 8.64 1.02 -0.75
C GLU A 638 7.75 2.05 -0.06
N TYR A 639 8.34 2.98 0.70
CA TYR A 639 7.65 4.00 1.47
C TYR A 639 8.34 5.36 1.36
N THR A 640 7.55 6.42 1.24
CA THR A 640 8.06 7.77 1.47
C THR A 640 8.01 8.10 2.96
N PRO A 641 8.89 8.97 3.48
CA PRO A 641 8.61 9.67 4.73
C PRO A 641 7.35 10.53 4.58
N VAL A 642 6.88 11.13 5.68
CA VAL A 642 5.83 12.15 5.60
C VAL A 642 6.35 13.33 4.79
N ILE A 643 5.64 13.68 3.71
CA ILE A 643 5.95 14.79 2.82
C ILE A 643 4.98 15.94 3.15
N ASP A 644 5.52 17.08 3.58
CA ASP A 644 4.73 18.29 3.75
C ASP A 644 4.37 18.86 2.37
N VAL A 645 3.09 18.82 2.02
CA VAL A 645 2.61 19.36 0.76
C VAL A 645 2.02 20.77 0.94
N ALA A 646 2.50 21.69 0.12
CA ALA A 646 1.92 23.02 -0.06
C ALA A 646 1.00 23.02 -1.30
N PRO A 647 0.07 23.99 -1.43
CA PRO A 647 -0.75 24.11 -2.64
C PRO A 647 0.09 24.11 -3.91
N GLY A 648 -0.31 23.29 -4.90
CA GLY A 648 0.42 23.13 -6.15
C GLY A 648 0.33 21.71 -6.71
N ARG A 649 1.03 21.49 -7.82
CA ARG A 649 1.09 20.20 -8.50
C ARG A 649 2.28 19.40 -8.02
N TYR A 650 2.04 18.15 -7.70
CA TYR A 650 3.04 17.15 -7.34
C TYR A 650 2.95 16.00 -8.34
N TYR A 651 4.09 15.66 -8.91
CA TYR A 651 4.26 14.54 -9.82
C TYR A 651 4.83 13.37 -9.05
N ILE A 652 4.24 12.21 -9.24
CA ILE A 652 4.65 10.94 -8.62
C ILE A 652 5.03 10.01 -9.76
N ARG A 653 6.24 9.49 -9.75
CA ARG A 653 6.70 8.47 -10.69
C ARG A 653 6.82 7.14 -9.96
N VAL A 654 6.29 6.11 -10.58
CA VAL A 654 6.38 4.72 -10.14
C VAL A 654 7.11 3.94 -11.21
N TYR A 655 8.10 3.15 -10.83
CA TYR A 655 8.88 2.37 -11.78
C TYR A 655 9.56 1.18 -11.08
N ASN A 656 10.02 0.22 -11.86
CA ASN A 656 10.91 -0.83 -11.42
C ASN A 656 12.34 -0.27 -11.42
N ALA A 657 13.02 -0.22 -10.28
CA ALA A 657 14.40 0.28 -10.16
C ALA A 657 15.36 -0.58 -10.98
N VAL A 658 15.06 -1.86 -11.09
CA VAL A 658 15.82 -2.83 -11.89
C VAL A 658 15.06 -3.13 -13.19
N SER A 659 15.07 -2.23 -14.14
CA SER A 659 14.53 -2.53 -15.45
C SER A 659 15.62 -2.85 -16.45
N SER A 660 15.54 -4.02 -17.09
CA SER A 660 16.45 -4.38 -18.16
C SER A 660 15.86 -4.08 -19.52
N GLU A 661 16.71 -3.74 -20.48
CA GLU A 661 16.32 -3.50 -21.88
C GLU A 661 15.91 -4.76 -22.63
N ALA A 662 16.25 -5.96 -22.14
CA ALA A 662 16.09 -7.18 -22.89
C ALA A 662 14.73 -7.87 -22.70
N SER A 663 14.09 -7.76 -21.55
CA SER A 663 12.74 -8.30 -21.32
C SER A 663 11.92 -7.49 -20.32
N ALA A 664 10.63 -7.35 -20.61
CA ALA A 664 9.70 -6.73 -19.67
C ALA A 664 9.54 -7.58 -18.41
N THR A 665 9.80 -7.02 -17.25
CA THR A 665 9.40 -7.64 -15.99
C THR A 665 7.96 -7.29 -15.73
N ASN A 666 7.05 -8.23 -16.04
CA ASN A 666 5.62 -8.01 -15.86
C ASN A 666 5.23 -8.16 -14.38
N GLY A 667 4.40 -7.24 -13.89
CA GLY A 667 3.84 -7.31 -12.56
C GLY A 667 2.85 -6.19 -12.28
N GLU A 668 1.92 -6.44 -11.36
CA GLU A 668 1.01 -5.42 -10.86
C GLU A 668 1.58 -4.74 -9.62
N TYR A 669 1.31 -3.46 -9.49
CA TYR A 669 1.64 -2.71 -8.28
C TYR A 669 0.40 -2.06 -7.66
N LYS A 670 0.52 -1.76 -6.36
CA LYS A 670 -0.47 -0.99 -5.60
C LYS A 670 0.22 0.24 -5.03
N LEU A 671 -0.13 1.39 -5.57
CA LEU A 671 0.28 2.70 -5.07
C LEU A 671 -0.79 3.20 -4.09
N ASN A 672 -0.46 3.25 -2.81
CA ASN A 672 -1.33 3.84 -1.79
C ASN A 672 -0.86 5.25 -1.50
N MET A 673 -1.77 6.19 -1.56
CA MET A 673 -1.57 7.58 -1.17
C MET A 673 -2.42 7.87 0.04
N GLU A 674 -1.82 8.35 1.13
CA GLU A 674 -2.51 8.86 2.30
C GLU A 674 -2.28 10.36 2.38
N TYR A 675 -3.34 11.14 2.21
CA TYR A 675 -3.28 12.58 2.28
C TYR A 675 -4.16 13.09 3.43
N ASN A 676 -3.52 13.74 4.39
CA ASN A 676 -4.14 14.38 5.52
C ASN A 676 -3.98 15.89 5.36
N ARG A 677 -5.09 16.58 5.10
CA ARG A 677 -5.09 18.03 5.00
C ARG A 677 -4.75 18.64 6.35
N THR A 678 -3.82 19.61 6.36
CA THR A 678 -3.51 20.44 7.52
C THR A 678 -4.15 21.81 7.38
N TYR A 679 -4.39 22.46 8.51
CA TYR A 679 -4.97 23.80 8.59
C TYR A 679 -4.02 24.69 9.38
N SER A 680 -3.90 25.94 8.96
CA SER A 680 -3.26 26.99 9.76
C SER A 680 -4.29 27.68 10.61
N ASP A 681 -3.92 28.07 11.85
CA ASP A 681 -4.81 28.85 12.71
C ASP A 681 -5.02 30.23 12.13
N PRO A 682 -6.30 30.63 11.85
CA PRO A 682 -6.59 31.96 11.33
C PRO A 682 -6.50 33.07 12.39
N ASN A 683 -6.33 32.73 13.67
CA ASN A 683 -6.25 33.66 14.77
C ASN A 683 -4.81 34.03 15.14
N GLU A 684 -3.84 33.35 14.62
CA GLU A 684 -2.44 33.57 14.92
C GLU A 684 -1.93 34.96 14.39
N PRO A 685 -1.06 35.64 15.16
CA PRO A 685 -0.49 35.21 16.43
C PRO A 685 -1.43 35.54 17.61
N ASN A 686 -1.82 34.52 18.40
CA ASN A 686 -2.67 34.69 19.59
C ASN A 686 -2.16 33.91 20.83
N ASN A 687 -0.88 33.53 20.81
CA ASN A 687 -0.26 32.74 21.88
C ASN A 687 -0.11 33.41 23.25
N ARG A 688 -0.41 34.73 23.37
CA ARG A 688 -0.32 35.51 24.59
C ARG A 688 -1.57 36.34 24.82
N SER A 689 -1.86 36.64 26.06
CA SER A 689 -3.04 37.42 26.41
C SER A 689 -3.08 38.83 25.80
N GLN A 690 -1.93 39.45 25.47
CA GLN A 690 -1.83 40.75 24.80
C GLN A 690 -2.18 40.66 23.29
N ASP A 691 -2.00 39.48 22.69
CA ASP A 691 -2.26 39.20 21.29
C ASP A 691 -3.63 38.49 21.10
N ALA A 692 -4.42 38.43 22.17
CA ALA A 692 -5.70 37.68 22.21
C ALA A 692 -6.69 38.12 21.13
N THR A 693 -7.19 37.19 20.39
CA THR A 693 -8.24 37.41 19.38
C THR A 693 -9.58 37.77 20.01
N THR A 694 -10.22 38.81 19.49
CA THR A 694 -11.49 39.28 20.05
C THR A 694 -12.66 38.43 19.61
N LEU A 695 -13.34 37.77 20.55
CA LEU A 695 -14.58 37.04 20.29
C LEU A 695 -15.76 37.96 19.99
N LYS A 696 -16.55 37.60 19.03
CA LYS A 696 -17.82 38.25 18.69
C LYS A 696 -18.98 37.34 19.05
N ARG A 697 -20.05 37.90 19.63
CA ARG A 697 -21.24 37.12 20.02
C ARG A 697 -21.83 36.36 18.85
N GLY A 698 -21.99 35.04 19.00
CA GLY A 698 -22.61 34.16 17.99
C GLY A 698 -21.81 34.00 16.70
N VAL A 699 -20.55 34.44 16.68
CA VAL A 699 -19.61 34.19 15.59
C VAL A 699 -18.76 32.97 15.93
N GLU A 700 -18.65 32.04 15.01
CA GLU A 700 -17.76 30.88 15.14
C GLU A 700 -16.31 31.31 14.87
N HIS A 701 -15.42 30.98 15.78
CA HIS A 701 -13.97 31.14 15.63
C HIS A 701 -13.35 29.76 15.44
N LEU A 702 -12.61 29.60 14.35
CA LEU A 702 -11.89 28.38 14.01
C LEU A 702 -10.46 28.47 14.54
N GLY A 703 -9.90 27.37 15.02
CA GLY A 703 -8.50 27.30 15.41
C GLY A 703 -7.93 25.89 15.32
N VAL A 704 -6.62 25.78 15.37
CA VAL A 704 -5.87 24.52 15.45
C VAL A 704 -4.72 24.71 16.43
N PHE A 705 -4.20 23.62 16.97
CA PHE A 705 -2.97 23.61 17.77
C PHE A 705 -1.85 22.99 16.93
N ALA A 706 -1.10 23.85 16.23
CA ALA A 706 -0.11 23.39 15.24
C ALA A 706 1.18 22.83 15.85
N SER A 707 1.48 23.15 17.11
CA SER A 707 2.70 22.69 17.78
C SER A 707 2.49 22.36 19.25
N SER A 708 3.41 21.61 19.83
CA SER A 708 3.44 21.35 21.27
C SER A 708 3.70 22.66 22.05
N GLY A 709 2.84 22.98 23.00
CA GLY A 709 2.91 24.21 23.79
C GLY A 709 2.18 25.41 23.19
N ASP A 710 1.53 25.23 22.05
CA ASP A 710 0.63 26.19 21.45
C ASP A 710 -0.53 26.52 22.40
N SER A 711 -0.93 27.78 22.45
CA SER A 711 -1.99 28.22 23.34
C SER A 711 -2.75 29.40 22.76
N ASP A 712 -4.03 29.21 22.50
CA ASP A 712 -4.88 30.23 21.92
C ASP A 712 -5.50 31.14 22.96
N TRP A 713 -5.21 32.41 22.85
CA TRP A 713 -5.83 33.41 23.68
C TRP A 713 -6.92 34.16 22.93
N PHE A 714 -8.07 34.26 23.59
CA PHE A 714 -9.19 35.09 23.15
C PHE A 714 -9.58 36.10 24.22
N THR A 715 -10.19 37.18 23.79
CA THR A 715 -10.72 38.18 24.67
C THR A 715 -12.15 38.55 24.29
N PHE A 716 -12.95 38.89 25.27
CA PHE A 716 -14.28 39.45 25.03
C PHE A 716 -14.62 40.50 26.05
N ARG A 717 -15.58 41.36 25.69
CA ARG A 717 -16.05 42.45 26.58
C ARG A 717 -17.55 42.32 26.77
N LEU A 718 -17.97 42.36 28.01
CA LEU A 718 -19.35 42.55 28.41
C LEU A 718 -19.58 44.01 28.80
N ASP A 719 -20.51 44.70 28.16
CA ASP A 719 -20.87 46.10 28.47
C ASP A 719 -21.83 46.17 29.66
N LYS A 720 -22.54 45.09 29.95
CA LYS A 720 -23.47 44.92 31.09
C LYS A 720 -23.29 43.57 31.74
N ASP A 721 -23.75 43.45 32.97
CA ASP A 721 -23.81 42.15 33.65
C ASP A 721 -24.65 41.17 32.81
N SER A 722 -24.09 40.01 32.57
CA SER A 722 -24.61 39.06 31.61
C SER A 722 -24.39 37.63 32.07
N THR A 723 -25.21 36.73 31.60
CA THR A 723 -24.89 35.29 31.60
C THR A 723 -24.04 35.00 30.41
N SER A 724 -22.88 34.39 30.56
CA SER A 724 -21.96 34.09 29.48
C SER A 724 -21.60 32.61 29.44
N GLN A 725 -21.48 32.06 28.24
CA GLN A 725 -21.12 30.65 27.98
C GLN A 725 -20.22 30.57 26.75
N ILE A 726 -19.28 29.62 26.79
CA ILE A 726 -18.39 29.26 25.68
C ILE A 726 -18.59 27.78 25.36
N ASN A 727 -18.78 27.49 24.09
CA ASN A 727 -18.90 26.13 23.53
C ASN A 727 -17.80 25.95 22.52
N ILE A 728 -17.12 24.79 22.60
CA ILE A 728 -16.10 24.37 21.62
C ILE A 728 -16.47 22.99 21.14
N THR A 729 -16.39 22.78 19.84
CA THR A 729 -16.62 21.49 19.16
C THR A 729 -15.48 21.22 18.19
N GLY A 730 -15.41 20.01 17.63
CA GLY A 730 -14.38 19.65 16.64
C GLY A 730 -13.00 19.39 17.22
N ILE A 731 -12.91 19.11 18.53
CA ILE A 731 -11.68 18.62 19.15
C ILE A 731 -11.55 17.12 18.81
N PRO A 732 -10.37 16.62 18.40
CA PRO A 732 -10.18 15.17 18.20
C PRO A 732 -10.48 14.37 19.48
N GLU A 733 -11.10 13.20 19.37
CA GLU A 733 -11.50 12.38 20.53
C GLU A 733 -10.31 11.95 21.40
N SER A 734 -9.12 11.83 20.79
CA SER A 734 -7.86 11.49 21.46
C SER A 734 -7.19 12.64 22.17
N VAL A 735 -7.68 13.88 21.99
CA VAL A 735 -7.04 15.11 22.47
C VAL A 735 -7.85 15.72 23.60
N SER A 736 -7.16 16.18 24.63
CA SER A 736 -7.75 16.95 25.72
C SER A 736 -7.42 18.43 25.62
N VAL A 737 -8.44 19.25 25.43
CA VAL A 737 -8.31 20.71 25.43
C VAL A 737 -8.80 21.25 26.77
N LYS A 738 -7.97 22.10 27.39
CA LYS A 738 -8.25 22.80 28.60
C LYS A 738 -8.60 24.26 28.30
N LEU A 739 -9.73 24.76 28.79
CA LEU A 739 -10.12 26.15 28.77
C LEU A 739 -9.91 26.75 30.16
N GLU A 740 -9.24 27.90 30.23
CA GLU A 740 -9.08 28.72 31.41
C GLU A 740 -9.65 30.12 31.16
N LEU A 741 -10.57 30.54 32.01
CA LEU A 741 -11.22 31.86 31.94
C LEU A 741 -10.61 32.79 32.99
N PHE A 742 -10.26 34.04 32.59
CA PHE A 742 -9.64 35.06 33.45
C PHE A 742 -10.43 36.36 33.37
N ASN A 743 -10.34 37.16 34.46
CA ASN A 743 -10.79 38.53 34.47
C ASN A 743 -9.67 39.46 33.94
N LYS A 744 -9.96 40.77 33.84
CA LYS A 744 -8.99 41.80 33.38
C LYS A 744 -7.70 41.87 34.23
N LYS A 745 -7.73 41.41 35.48
CA LYS A 745 -6.54 41.35 36.37
C LYS A 745 -5.80 40.03 36.25
N MET A 746 -6.11 39.23 35.27
CA MET A 746 -5.56 37.88 35.05
C MET A 746 -5.82 36.91 36.24
N THR A 747 -6.85 37.17 37.04
CA THR A 747 -7.29 36.21 38.04
C THR A 747 -8.11 35.12 37.36
N LYS A 748 -7.73 33.89 37.57
CA LYS A 748 -8.43 32.73 37.00
C LYS A 748 -9.81 32.56 37.67
N LEU A 749 -10.83 32.48 36.84
CA LEU A 749 -12.23 32.38 37.29
C LEU A 749 -12.78 30.97 37.16
N GLN A 750 -12.33 30.22 36.14
CA GLN A 750 -12.84 28.89 35.81
C GLN A 750 -11.80 28.12 35.03
N THR A 751 -11.83 26.78 35.19
CA THR A 751 -11.12 25.82 34.32
C THR A 751 -12.14 24.76 33.87
N THR A 752 -12.14 24.42 32.58
CA THR A 752 -13.01 23.41 32.00
C THR A 752 -12.21 22.54 31.01
N TYR A 753 -12.50 21.28 30.91
CA TYR A 753 -11.83 20.35 30.00
C TYR A 753 -12.80 19.81 28.95
N SER A 754 -12.28 19.44 27.80
CA SER A 754 -13.05 18.72 26.79
C SER A 754 -13.48 17.34 27.29
N ASN A 755 -14.59 16.87 26.78
CA ASN A 755 -15.06 15.50 27.04
C ASN A 755 -14.57 14.53 25.96
N LYS A 756 -14.84 13.24 26.14
CA LYS A 756 -14.45 12.19 25.18
C LYS A 756 -15.15 12.27 23.81
N GLN A 757 -16.18 13.09 23.67
CA GLN A 757 -16.86 13.36 22.40
C GLN A 757 -16.29 14.58 21.66
N GLY A 758 -15.13 15.06 22.05
CA GLY A 758 -14.46 16.18 21.39
C GLY A 758 -15.20 17.51 21.55
N THR A 759 -15.92 17.71 22.67
CA THR A 759 -16.62 18.96 22.97
C THR A 759 -16.22 19.51 24.32
N LEU A 760 -16.20 20.84 24.43
CA LEU A 760 -15.97 21.55 25.68
C LEU A 760 -17.08 22.60 25.84
N ASN A 761 -17.84 22.49 26.93
CA ASN A 761 -18.92 23.43 27.25
C ASN A 761 -18.71 24.00 28.64
N THR A 762 -18.58 25.31 28.73
CA THR A 762 -18.61 25.96 30.05
C THR A 762 -20.04 26.01 30.56
N GLU A 763 -20.18 25.95 31.88
CA GLU A 763 -21.48 26.27 32.47
C GLU A 763 -21.82 27.76 32.22
N ALA A 764 -23.11 28.03 31.97
CA ALA A 764 -23.60 29.40 31.85
C ALA A 764 -23.42 30.13 33.18
N ARG A 765 -22.53 31.14 33.21
CA ARG A 765 -22.15 31.87 34.42
C ARG A 765 -22.55 33.30 34.32
N VAL A 766 -23.04 33.87 35.44
CA VAL A 766 -23.27 35.32 35.56
C VAL A 766 -21.91 36.01 35.78
N MET A 767 -21.64 36.96 34.92
CA MET A 767 -20.41 37.75 34.88
C MET A 767 -20.76 39.24 34.86
N GLN A 768 -19.97 40.05 35.61
CA GLN A 768 -20.13 41.50 35.63
C GLN A 768 -19.68 42.14 34.30
N SER A 769 -20.09 43.36 34.06
CA SER A 769 -19.53 44.14 32.94
C SER A 769 -18.02 44.26 33.07
N GLY A 770 -17.30 44.08 31.95
CA GLY A 770 -15.82 44.08 31.99
C GLY A 770 -15.17 43.35 30.82
N VAL A 771 -13.84 43.27 30.84
CA VAL A 771 -13.05 42.54 29.85
C VAL A 771 -12.61 41.21 30.49
N TYR A 772 -12.67 40.16 29.69
CA TYR A 772 -12.33 38.80 30.09
C TYR A 772 -11.41 38.17 29.03
N TYR A 773 -10.62 37.20 29.47
CA TYR A 773 -9.70 36.47 28.63
C TYR A 773 -9.98 34.97 28.75
N VAL A 774 -9.86 34.28 27.65
CA VAL A 774 -9.96 32.82 27.52
C VAL A 774 -8.64 32.31 27.01
N LYS A 775 -8.09 31.33 27.69
CA LYS A 775 -6.92 30.57 27.20
C LYS A 775 -7.33 29.17 26.92
N LEU A 776 -7.04 28.71 25.72
CA LEU A 776 -7.11 27.28 25.34
C LEU A 776 -5.70 26.70 25.32
N VAL A 777 -5.57 25.49 25.81
CA VAL A 777 -4.32 24.70 25.74
C VAL A 777 -4.69 23.28 25.44
N SER A 778 -3.99 22.69 24.48
CA SER A 778 -4.13 21.27 24.13
C SER A 778 -3.01 20.45 24.76
N ASP A 779 -3.28 19.22 25.13
CA ASP A 779 -2.29 18.25 25.59
C ASP A 779 -1.46 17.67 24.42
N GLN A 780 -1.98 17.76 23.19
CA GLN A 780 -1.32 17.34 21.96
C GLN A 780 -1.60 18.37 20.84
N SER A 781 -0.68 18.47 19.89
CA SER A 781 -0.92 19.26 18.69
C SER A 781 -1.93 18.56 17.77
N PHE A 782 -2.77 19.33 17.08
CA PHE A 782 -3.59 18.88 15.98
C PHE A 782 -3.91 20.03 15.02
N ASP A 783 -3.70 19.78 13.75
CA ASP A 783 -3.92 20.72 12.66
C ASP A 783 -4.71 20.10 11.47
N HIS A 784 -5.15 18.86 11.63
CA HIS A 784 -5.93 18.16 10.59
C HIS A 784 -7.43 18.48 10.62
N GLN A 785 -7.90 19.16 11.62
CA GLN A 785 -9.26 19.67 11.74
C GLN A 785 -9.30 20.90 12.64
N PHE A 786 -10.27 21.79 12.38
CA PHE A 786 -10.50 22.95 13.24
C PHE A 786 -11.30 22.57 14.48
N TYR A 787 -10.87 23.06 15.66
CA TYR A 787 -11.85 23.28 16.70
C TYR A 787 -12.69 24.51 16.34
N ARG A 788 -13.92 24.57 16.88
CA ARG A 788 -14.92 25.62 16.60
C ARG A 788 -15.38 26.21 17.91
N LEU A 789 -14.94 27.44 18.19
CA LEU A 789 -15.29 28.16 19.40
C LEU A 789 -16.46 29.10 19.12
N ASN A 790 -17.52 28.96 19.91
CA ASN A 790 -18.67 29.87 19.95
C ASN A 790 -18.82 30.47 21.32
N TRP A 791 -18.92 31.80 21.35
CA TRP A 791 -19.20 32.56 22.55
C TRP A 791 -20.59 33.17 22.48
N SER A 792 -21.37 32.98 23.56
CA SER A 792 -22.70 33.53 23.70
C SER A 792 -22.89 34.20 25.06
N TYR A 793 -23.73 35.22 25.12
CA TYR A 793 -24.12 35.83 26.34
C TYR A 793 -25.52 36.42 26.26
N GLU A 794 -26.16 36.55 27.40
CA GLU A 794 -27.43 37.28 27.54
C GLU A 794 -27.32 38.27 28.69
N HIS A 795 -27.73 39.52 28.42
CA HIS A 795 -27.73 40.52 29.44
C HIS A 795 -28.73 40.17 30.54
N LEU A 796 -28.37 40.44 31.79
CA LEU A 796 -29.30 40.39 32.89
C LEU A 796 -30.35 41.51 32.74
N VAL A 797 -31.62 41.14 32.89
CA VAL A 797 -32.73 42.09 32.83
C VAL A 797 -33.18 42.40 34.24
N ALA A 798 -32.96 43.65 34.69
CA ALA A 798 -33.16 44.03 36.07
C ALA A 798 -32.41 43.19 37.11
N GLY A 799 -31.24 42.61 36.71
CA GLY A 799 -30.46 41.71 37.54
C GLY A 799 -30.89 40.22 37.49
N TYR A 800 -31.79 39.86 36.61
CA TYR A 800 -32.30 38.47 36.46
C TYR A 800 -31.92 37.88 35.12
N ARG A 801 -31.60 36.60 35.14
CA ARG A 801 -31.22 35.81 33.94
C ARG A 801 -32.38 35.09 33.25
N ASP A 802 -33.55 35.02 33.95
CA ASP A 802 -34.71 34.25 33.50
C ASP A 802 -35.93 35.16 33.16
N VAL A 803 -35.69 36.48 32.92
CA VAL A 803 -36.74 37.43 32.60
C VAL A 803 -36.63 37.97 31.17
N SER A 804 -35.51 37.75 30.48
CA SER A 804 -35.17 38.37 29.19
C SER A 804 -36.24 38.19 28.10
N ASN A 805 -36.81 36.99 28.02
CA ASN A 805 -37.80 36.57 27.01
C ASN A 805 -39.19 36.28 27.62
N HIS A 806 -39.38 36.61 28.91
CA HIS A 806 -40.65 36.34 29.59
C HIS A 806 -41.72 37.38 29.27
N TRP A 807 -42.98 36.97 29.08
CA TRP A 807 -44.13 37.81 28.73
C TRP A 807 -44.37 38.95 29.75
N ALA A 808 -44.09 38.71 31.03
CA ALA A 808 -44.23 39.71 32.11
C ALA A 808 -42.93 40.54 32.34
N LYS A 809 -41.97 40.56 31.39
CA LYS A 809 -40.69 41.28 31.51
C LYS A 809 -40.84 42.74 31.89
N LYS A 810 -41.78 43.47 31.20
CA LYS A 810 -42.04 44.88 31.42
C LYS A 810 -42.39 45.15 32.87
N GLU A 811 -43.32 44.40 33.40
CA GLU A 811 -43.88 44.56 34.74
C GLU A 811 -42.88 44.15 35.81
N ILE A 812 -42.18 43.04 35.62
CA ILE A 812 -41.13 42.58 36.51
C ILE A 812 -40.00 43.63 36.62
N VAL A 813 -39.50 44.12 35.48
CA VAL A 813 -38.47 45.18 35.45
C VAL A 813 -38.93 46.46 36.18
N ALA A 814 -40.14 46.90 35.90
CA ALA A 814 -40.69 48.12 36.49
C ALA A 814 -40.87 48.03 38.03
N LEU A 815 -41.36 46.89 38.52
CA LEU A 815 -41.52 46.67 39.97
C LEU A 815 -40.18 46.39 40.67
N THR A 816 -39.22 45.75 40.01
CA THR A 816 -37.87 45.53 40.53
C THR A 816 -37.14 46.86 40.71
N ASN A 817 -37.19 47.74 39.69
CA ASN A 817 -36.60 49.08 39.76
C ASN A 817 -37.18 49.96 40.88
N ARG A 818 -38.45 49.72 41.24
CA ARG A 818 -39.16 50.34 42.35
C ARG A 818 -38.89 49.65 43.67
N LYS A 819 -38.09 48.58 43.70
CA LYS A 819 -37.78 47.75 44.87
C LYS A 819 -39.01 47.12 45.53
N ILE A 820 -40.10 46.91 44.75
CA ILE A 820 -41.36 46.29 45.22
C ILE A 820 -41.19 44.76 45.22
N ILE A 821 -40.58 44.24 44.15
CA ILE A 821 -40.32 42.80 44.06
C ILE A 821 -38.82 42.54 44.02
N GLN A 822 -38.47 41.36 44.36
CA GLN A 822 -37.07 40.88 44.36
C GLN A 822 -37.00 39.40 43.91
N GLY A 823 -35.84 38.98 43.42
CA GLY A 823 -35.59 37.61 42.98
C GLY A 823 -35.46 36.61 44.13
N MET A 824 -35.42 35.34 43.76
CA MET A 824 -35.30 34.20 44.65
C MET A 824 -33.83 33.77 44.92
N GLY A 825 -32.85 34.59 44.52
CA GLY A 825 -31.44 34.25 44.56
C GLY A 825 -30.90 33.76 43.21
N ASN A 826 -29.58 33.56 43.14
CA ASN A 826 -28.88 33.05 41.95
C ASN A 826 -29.25 33.82 40.64
N TYR A 827 -29.51 35.12 40.74
CA TYR A 827 -29.91 35.95 39.61
C TYR A 827 -31.20 35.49 38.92
N ARG A 828 -32.12 34.88 39.68
CA ARG A 828 -33.42 34.41 39.13
C ARG A 828 -34.59 35.16 39.80
N PHE A 829 -35.53 35.54 38.98
CA PHE A 829 -36.84 36.02 39.46
C PHE A 829 -37.78 34.83 39.62
N ALA A 830 -37.61 33.78 38.86
CA ALA A 830 -38.46 32.58 38.78
C ALA A 830 -39.93 32.94 38.42
N PRO A 831 -40.16 33.57 37.27
CA PRO A 831 -41.46 34.13 36.94
C PRO A 831 -42.62 33.13 36.94
N ASP A 832 -42.37 31.90 36.44
CA ASP A 832 -43.39 30.82 36.34
C ASP A 832 -43.56 30.01 37.64
N HIS A 833 -42.73 30.29 38.66
CA HIS A 833 -42.84 29.61 39.91
C HIS A 833 -44.10 30.10 40.65
N SER A 834 -44.84 29.15 41.30
CA SER A 834 -46.01 29.50 42.09
C SER A 834 -45.63 30.40 43.25
N ILE A 835 -46.24 31.56 43.35
CA ILE A 835 -46.01 32.48 44.47
C ILE A 835 -46.66 31.98 45.76
N THR A 836 -45.92 32.01 46.85
CA THR A 836 -46.49 31.65 48.17
C THR A 836 -47.32 32.80 48.79
N ARG A 837 -48.20 32.51 49.74
CA ARG A 837 -49.01 33.51 50.43
C ARG A 837 -48.15 34.51 51.15
N ALA A 838 -47.07 34.09 51.79
CA ALA A 838 -46.11 34.97 52.42
C ALA A 838 -45.40 35.92 51.44
N GLU A 839 -44.97 35.43 50.29
CA GLU A 839 -44.36 36.23 49.23
C GLU A 839 -45.31 37.27 48.67
N ALA A 840 -46.53 36.84 48.36
CA ALA A 840 -47.57 37.74 47.86
C ALA A 840 -47.85 38.90 48.80
N VAL A 841 -48.05 38.57 50.10
CA VAL A 841 -48.25 39.59 51.15
C VAL A 841 -47.04 40.52 51.32
N SER A 842 -45.83 39.98 51.25
CA SER A 842 -44.62 40.77 51.33
C SER A 842 -44.49 41.77 50.15
N MET A 843 -44.86 41.32 48.95
CA MET A 843 -44.84 42.23 47.77
C MET A 843 -45.87 43.33 47.89
N ILE A 844 -47.06 43.04 48.35
CA ILE A 844 -48.12 44.06 48.56
C ILE A 844 -47.72 45.06 49.61
N VAL A 845 -47.20 44.59 50.78
CA VAL A 845 -46.73 45.49 51.85
C VAL A 845 -45.59 46.39 51.35
N LYS A 846 -44.69 45.93 50.49
CA LYS A 846 -43.67 46.76 49.89
C LYS A 846 -44.24 47.76 48.86
N ALA A 847 -45.27 47.36 48.16
CA ALA A 847 -45.93 48.22 47.19
C ALA A 847 -46.73 49.41 47.82
N TYR A 848 -47.55 49.10 48.78
CA TYR A 848 -48.48 50.06 49.38
C TYR A 848 -47.89 50.79 50.63
N LYS A 849 -46.79 50.28 51.22
CA LYS A 849 -46.07 50.89 52.34
C LYS A 849 -47.02 51.34 53.48
N PRO A 850 -47.83 50.41 54.03
CA PRO A 850 -48.77 50.80 55.05
C PRO A 850 -48.06 51.33 56.27
N ILE A 851 -48.67 52.40 56.93
CA ILE A 851 -48.16 53.00 58.14
C ILE A 851 -48.20 51.92 59.24
N ALA A 852 -47.15 51.83 60.02
CA ALA A 852 -47.08 50.89 61.15
C ALA A 852 -48.13 51.33 62.21
N THR A 853 -49.18 50.61 62.32
CA THR A 853 -50.22 50.72 63.38
C THR A 853 -49.83 49.78 64.52
N SER A 854 -50.20 50.20 65.80
CA SER A 854 -49.90 49.46 67.02
C SER A 854 -50.60 48.02 66.90
N ALA A 855 -49.89 47.01 67.28
CA ALA A 855 -50.19 45.55 67.48
C ALA A 855 -51.32 45.02 66.65
N ALA A 856 -50.97 44.05 65.77
CA ALA A 856 -51.93 43.23 64.98
C ALA A 856 -52.89 42.57 65.95
N LYS A 857 -54.21 42.80 65.76
CA LYS A 857 -55.28 42.22 66.55
C LYS A 857 -55.37 40.68 66.48
N ARG A 858 -54.65 40.09 65.57
CA ARG A 858 -54.69 38.57 65.28
C ARG A 858 -53.29 38.07 65.04
N LYS A 859 -52.92 36.99 65.78
CA LYS A 859 -51.68 36.22 65.53
C LYS A 859 -52.03 34.89 64.95
N PHE A 860 -51.21 34.39 63.95
CA PHE A 860 -51.36 33.07 63.34
C PHE A 860 -50.49 32.08 64.08
N THR A 861 -50.95 30.86 64.30
CA THR A 861 -50.26 29.80 65.02
C THR A 861 -49.05 29.22 64.24
N ASP A 862 -49.07 29.37 62.92
CA ASP A 862 -48.04 28.88 61.96
C ASP A 862 -47.10 29.97 61.44
N VAL A 863 -47.15 31.19 62.04
CA VAL A 863 -46.22 32.27 61.67
C VAL A 863 -45.46 32.68 62.90
N THR A 864 -44.25 32.20 63.11
CA THR A 864 -43.35 32.50 64.19
C THR A 864 -42.78 33.93 64.03
N GLN A 865 -42.28 34.56 65.11
CA GLN A 865 -41.60 35.85 65.01
C GLN A 865 -40.34 35.82 64.15
N GLN A 866 -39.69 34.65 64.07
CA GLN A 866 -38.49 34.42 63.23
C GLN A 866 -38.81 34.23 61.77
N HIS A 867 -40.09 34.01 61.41
CA HIS A 867 -40.49 33.82 60.03
C HIS A 867 -40.18 35.12 59.26
N TRP A 868 -39.49 34.98 58.08
CA TRP A 868 -39.00 36.13 57.29
C TRP A 868 -40.11 37.11 56.88
N ALA A 869 -41.30 36.65 56.71
CA ALA A 869 -42.47 37.47 56.33
C ALA A 869 -43.33 37.90 57.50
N SER A 870 -42.95 37.61 58.77
CA SER A 870 -43.77 37.87 59.95
C SER A 870 -44.23 39.32 60.09
N GLN A 871 -43.33 40.25 59.83
CA GLN A 871 -43.63 41.72 59.89
C GLN A 871 -44.62 42.12 58.77
N SER A 872 -44.40 41.57 57.52
CA SER A 872 -45.29 41.88 56.42
C SER A 872 -46.69 41.30 56.64
N ILE A 873 -46.77 40.07 57.16
CA ILE A 873 -48.04 39.45 57.52
C ILE A 873 -48.77 40.23 58.61
N ALA A 874 -48.05 40.65 59.66
CA ALA A 874 -48.63 41.49 60.75
C ALA A 874 -49.17 42.83 60.20
N ARG A 875 -48.40 43.47 59.32
CA ARG A 875 -48.89 44.77 58.71
C ARG A 875 -50.12 44.55 57.81
N ALA A 876 -50.19 43.53 57.07
CA ALA A 876 -51.29 43.14 56.18
C ALA A 876 -52.60 42.84 57.02
N VAL A 877 -52.42 42.14 58.16
CA VAL A 877 -53.52 41.92 59.12
C VAL A 877 -54.02 43.18 59.69
N ALA A 878 -53.09 44.08 60.10
CA ALA A 878 -53.48 45.40 60.69
C ALA A 878 -54.22 46.29 59.69
N GLN A 879 -54.02 46.11 58.41
CA GLN A 879 -54.73 46.77 57.29
C GLN A 879 -55.97 46.06 56.81
N GLU A 880 -56.34 44.91 57.44
CA GLU A 880 -57.44 44.03 57.06
C GLU A 880 -57.38 43.50 55.61
N TRP A 881 -56.14 43.40 55.10
CA TRP A 881 -55.89 42.84 53.77
C TRP A 881 -56.00 41.33 53.76
N ILE A 882 -55.67 40.64 54.89
CA ILE A 882 -55.71 39.23 55.06
C ILE A 882 -56.41 38.84 56.40
N ASP A 883 -57.11 37.68 56.34
CA ASP A 883 -57.83 37.12 57.50
C ASP A 883 -57.30 35.83 58.02
N GLY A 884 -56.50 35.06 57.25
CA GLY A 884 -56.13 33.68 57.53
C GLY A 884 -57.24 32.65 57.41
N PHE A 885 -57.03 31.50 57.94
CA PHE A 885 -57.99 30.40 57.87
C PHE A 885 -58.79 30.26 59.21
N PRO A 886 -59.94 29.63 59.23
CA PRO A 886 -60.73 29.49 60.43
C PRO A 886 -60.05 28.76 61.57
N ASN A 887 -59.10 27.88 61.31
CA ASN A 887 -58.28 27.15 62.27
C ASN A 887 -57.14 27.97 62.89
N GLY A 888 -57.10 29.28 62.67
CA GLY A 888 -56.06 30.16 63.21
C GLY A 888 -54.70 30.12 62.49
N THR A 889 -54.59 29.50 61.34
CA THR A 889 -53.36 29.44 60.54
C THR A 889 -53.39 30.45 59.39
N PHE A 890 -52.16 30.87 58.92
CA PHE A 890 -52.00 31.71 57.71
C PHE A 890 -51.52 30.89 56.49
N ARG A 891 -50.85 29.80 56.74
CA ARG A 891 -50.22 28.91 55.72
C ARG A 891 -49.23 29.69 54.85
N PRO A 892 -48.14 30.24 55.39
CA PRO A 892 -47.24 31.17 54.71
C PRO A 892 -46.61 30.57 53.44
N ASP A 893 -46.23 29.32 53.48
CA ASP A 893 -45.54 28.63 52.40
C ASP A 893 -46.47 27.99 51.37
N GLN A 894 -47.79 28.02 51.61
CA GLN A 894 -48.77 27.52 50.65
C GLN A 894 -48.86 28.44 49.41
N PRO A 895 -48.86 27.92 48.21
CA PRO A 895 -49.12 28.71 47.01
C PRO A 895 -50.49 29.41 47.09
N ILE A 896 -50.54 30.71 46.74
CA ILE A 896 -51.77 31.45 46.62
C ILE A 896 -52.53 31.09 45.32
N THR A 897 -53.84 30.98 45.37
CA THR A 897 -54.66 30.82 44.16
C THR A 897 -54.88 32.16 43.43
N ARG A 898 -55.24 32.12 42.13
CA ARG A 898 -55.51 33.31 41.31
C ARG A 898 -56.68 34.14 41.90
N ALA A 899 -57.69 33.44 42.46
CA ALA A 899 -58.80 34.15 43.14
C ALA A 899 -58.33 34.84 44.43
N GLU A 900 -57.53 34.18 45.26
CA GLU A 900 -56.95 34.74 46.48
C GLU A 900 -56.03 35.94 46.17
N MET A 901 -55.20 35.78 45.10
CA MET A 901 -54.36 36.88 44.61
C MET A 901 -55.18 38.12 44.25
N ALA A 902 -56.24 37.95 43.49
CA ALA A 902 -57.12 39.07 43.11
C ALA A 902 -57.77 39.67 44.33
N ALA A 903 -58.28 38.86 45.26
CA ALA A 903 -58.90 39.38 46.49
C ALA A 903 -57.90 40.14 47.40
N LEU A 904 -56.68 39.67 47.47
CA LEU A 904 -55.62 40.31 48.24
C LEU A 904 -55.35 41.72 47.72
N ILE A 905 -55.18 41.88 46.39
CA ILE A 905 -54.99 43.20 45.74
C ILE A 905 -56.24 44.09 45.84
N ALA A 906 -57.44 43.53 45.68
CA ALA A 906 -58.69 44.26 45.81
C ALA A 906 -58.83 44.90 47.19
N ARG A 907 -58.49 44.17 48.24
CA ARG A 907 -58.49 44.68 49.63
C ARG A 907 -57.43 45.77 49.86
N ALA A 908 -56.20 45.54 49.31
CA ALA A 908 -55.13 46.49 49.41
C ALA A 908 -55.46 47.85 48.74
N GLU A 909 -56.14 47.78 47.59
CA GLU A 909 -56.63 48.93 46.87
C GLU A 909 -57.96 49.51 47.41
N LYS A 910 -58.58 48.81 48.33
CA LYS A 910 -59.91 49.18 48.92
C LYS A 910 -61.00 49.35 47.86
N LEU A 911 -60.99 48.38 46.89
CA LEU A 911 -61.95 48.44 45.76
C LEU A 911 -63.37 48.36 46.29
N GLN A 912 -64.29 49.19 45.72
CA GLN A 912 -65.71 49.01 45.87
C GLN A 912 -66.18 47.92 45.02
N LEU A 913 -66.63 46.77 45.62
CA LEU A 913 -67.02 45.57 44.93
C LEU A 913 -68.46 45.66 44.47
N PHE A 914 -68.69 45.28 43.20
CA PHE A 914 -69.96 45.19 42.58
C PHE A 914 -70.44 43.73 42.49
N THR A 915 -71.65 43.43 42.92
CA THR A 915 -72.27 42.14 42.85
C THR A 915 -72.56 41.80 41.36
N PRO A 916 -72.07 40.71 40.80
CA PRO A 916 -72.28 40.36 39.42
C PRO A 916 -73.71 39.92 39.12
N TYR A 917 -74.31 40.41 38.05
CA TYR A 917 -75.62 39.94 37.51
C TYR A 917 -75.43 38.88 36.46
N PHE A 918 -74.19 38.63 35.97
CA PHE A 918 -73.77 37.59 35.03
C PHE A 918 -72.44 37.06 35.43
N LYS A 919 -72.11 35.86 34.88
CA LYS A 919 -70.81 35.26 35.16
C LYS A 919 -69.68 36.15 34.64
N PRO A 920 -68.71 36.58 35.50
CA PRO A 920 -67.59 37.41 35.02
C PRO A 920 -66.67 36.68 34.08
N PHE A 921 -66.52 35.35 34.30
CA PHE A 921 -65.75 34.44 33.47
C PHE A 921 -66.54 33.15 33.34
N SER A 922 -66.27 32.34 32.28
CA SER A 922 -67.03 31.11 31.98
C SER A 922 -66.88 30.05 33.10
N ASP A 923 -65.82 30.09 33.84
CA ASP A 923 -65.48 29.17 34.95
C ASP A 923 -65.72 29.74 36.36
N VAL A 924 -66.43 30.89 36.48
CA VAL A 924 -66.78 31.56 37.72
C VAL A 924 -68.29 31.58 37.94
N ALA A 925 -68.79 30.90 38.95
CA ALA A 925 -70.19 30.96 39.36
C ALA A 925 -70.46 32.29 40.07
N ILE A 926 -71.64 32.84 39.90
CA ILE A 926 -72.07 34.12 40.52
C ILE A 926 -72.01 33.97 42.08
N SER A 927 -72.27 32.76 42.57
CA SER A 927 -72.28 32.43 44.00
C SER A 927 -70.86 32.24 44.59
N ASP A 928 -69.82 32.24 43.78
CA ASP A 928 -68.47 32.09 44.25
C ASP A 928 -68.06 33.31 45.06
N TRP A 929 -67.38 33.14 46.19
CA TRP A 929 -66.98 34.21 47.12
C TRP A 929 -66.12 35.28 46.42
N TYR A 930 -65.37 34.88 45.40
CA TYR A 930 -64.52 35.77 44.64
C TYR A 930 -65.19 36.39 43.41
N ALA A 931 -66.42 36.03 43.09
CA ALA A 931 -67.13 36.54 41.90
C ALA A 931 -67.28 38.06 41.90
N PRO A 932 -67.61 38.74 43.00
CA PRO A 932 -67.67 40.21 43.06
C PRO A 932 -66.31 40.89 42.76
N VAL A 933 -65.26 40.32 43.33
CA VAL A 933 -63.85 40.78 43.09
C VAL A 933 -63.49 40.68 41.62
N LEU A 934 -63.68 39.51 41.05
CA LEU A 934 -63.29 39.27 39.65
C LEU A 934 -64.20 40.11 38.66
N HIS A 935 -65.45 40.25 38.98
CA HIS A 935 -66.34 41.10 38.20
C HIS A 935 -65.92 42.57 38.23
N THR A 936 -65.59 43.13 39.39
CA THR A 936 -65.11 44.47 39.55
C THR A 936 -63.80 44.75 38.82
N MET A 937 -62.79 43.81 38.99
CA MET A 937 -61.51 43.94 38.33
C MET A 937 -61.61 43.77 36.83
N LYS A 938 -62.45 42.90 36.32
CA LYS A 938 -62.68 42.74 34.88
C LYS A 938 -63.34 44.01 34.29
N GLY A 939 -64.35 44.57 34.95
CA GLY A 939 -64.95 45.85 34.56
C GLY A 939 -63.97 47.01 34.51
N ALA A 940 -62.98 47.01 35.42
CA ALA A 940 -61.89 47.96 35.43
C ALA A 940 -60.76 47.62 34.44
N LYS A 941 -60.91 46.59 33.62
CA LYS A 941 -59.94 46.12 32.67
C LYS A 941 -58.57 45.76 33.29
N LYS A 942 -58.52 45.38 34.56
CA LYS A 942 -57.29 45.01 35.28
C LYS A 942 -57.02 43.53 35.23
N ILE A 943 -58.04 42.69 34.92
CA ILE A 943 -57.88 41.27 34.64
C ILE A 943 -58.68 40.87 33.41
N GLU A 944 -58.21 39.86 32.73
CA GLU A 944 -58.81 39.27 31.55
C GLU A 944 -58.85 37.75 31.69
N GLY A 945 -59.74 37.10 30.95
CA GLY A 945 -59.76 35.62 30.80
C GLY A 945 -58.86 35.19 29.68
N ASP A 946 -58.64 33.87 29.59
CA ASP A 946 -58.04 33.28 28.40
C ASP A 946 -58.96 33.31 27.18
N ALA A 947 -58.54 32.74 26.05
CA ALA A 947 -59.29 32.67 24.81
C ALA A 947 -60.68 32.06 24.98
N SER A 948 -60.92 31.22 25.99
CA SER A 948 -62.20 30.64 26.36
C SER A 948 -62.95 31.43 27.48
N ASN A 949 -62.51 32.65 27.71
CA ASN A 949 -63.02 33.54 28.76
C ASN A 949 -63.03 32.87 30.16
N GLN A 950 -61.97 32.02 30.46
CA GLN A 950 -61.73 31.40 31.76
C GLN A 950 -60.68 32.22 32.57
N TYR A 951 -60.90 32.41 33.84
CA TYR A 951 -59.94 33.03 34.76
C TYR A 951 -59.08 32.05 35.53
N ARG A 952 -59.57 30.81 35.69
CA ARG A 952 -58.96 29.74 36.47
C ARG A 952 -58.78 30.13 37.93
N PRO A 953 -59.81 30.46 38.66
CA PRO A 953 -59.70 31.07 39.99
C PRO A 953 -59.05 30.17 41.04
N LYS A 954 -59.24 28.84 40.92
CA LYS A 954 -58.64 27.84 41.81
C LYS A 954 -57.22 27.45 41.44
N GLY A 955 -56.71 27.90 40.26
CA GLY A 955 -55.33 27.67 39.80
C GLY A 955 -54.34 28.44 40.71
N LYS A 956 -53.13 27.90 40.88
CA LYS A 956 -52.03 28.57 41.55
C LYS A 956 -51.59 29.77 40.76
N ALA A 957 -51.42 30.92 41.41
CA ALA A 957 -50.84 32.10 40.78
C ALA A 957 -49.30 31.95 40.66
N SER A 958 -48.76 32.32 39.53
CA SER A 958 -47.31 32.42 39.35
C SER A 958 -46.77 33.76 39.89
N ARG A 959 -45.47 33.84 40.16
CA ARG A 959 -44.81 35.11 40.50
C ARG A 959 -44.96 36.18 39.42
N ALA A 960 -45.04 35.76 38.16
CA ALA A 960 -45.32 36.65 37.04
C ALA A 960 -46.78 37.15 37.04
N ASP A 961 -47.77 36.25 37.27
CA ASP A 961 -49.17 36.66 37.38
C ASP A 961 -49.36 37.72 38.44
N PHE A 962 -48.75 37.52 39.61
CA PHE A 962 -48.81 38.43 40.74
C PHE A 962 -48.16 39.78 40.43
N ALA A 963 -46.96 39.75 39.80
CA ALA A 963 -46.25 40.97 39.41
C ALA A 963 -47.06 41.78 38.41
N VAL A 964 -47.62 41.12 37.35
CA VAL A 964 -48.44 41.80 36.35
C VAL A 964 -49.67 42.46 36.98
N LEU A 965 -50.42 41.73 37.81
CA LEU A 965 -51.60 42.29 38.43
C LEU A 965 -51.28 43.43 39.41
N LEU A 966 -50.20 43.26 40.17
CA LEU A 966 -49.72 44.31 41.07
C LEU A 966 -49.25 45.56 40.31
N TYR A 967 -48.59 45.39 39.17
CA TYR A 967 -48.14 46.47 38.32
C TYR A 967 -49.32 47.28 37.77
N ARG A 968 -50.38 46.64 37.33
CA ARG A 968 -51.59 47.26 36.80
C ARG A 968 -52.32 48.16 37.79
N TYR A 969 -52.15 47.87 39.09
CA TYR A 969 -52.75 48.68 40.18
C TYR A 969 -51.80 49.73 40.78
N VAL A 970 -50.50 49.45 40.84
CA VAL A 970 -49.52 50.30 41.51
C VAL A 970 -48.86 51.28 40.55
N VAL A 971 -48.71 50.91 39.28
CA VAL A 971 -47.93 51.65 38.30
C VAL A 971 -48.83 52.22 37.18
N GLU A 972 -49.85 51.52 36.71
CA GLU A 972 -50.80 51.94 35.68
C GLU A 972 -52.10 52.51 36.27
N LYS A 973 -51.94 53.30 37.35
CA LYS A 973 -53.13 53.99 37.96
C LYS A 973 -53.74 54.95 36.97
#